data_c721e40b3668d5947bde3f9949324fce
#
_entry.id   c721e40b3668d5947bde3f9949324fce
#
_cell.length_a   1.000
_cell.length_b   1.000
_cell.length_c   1.000
_cell.angle_alpha   90.00
_cell.angle_beta   90.00
_cell.angle_gamma   90.00
#
_symmetry.space_group_name_H-M   'P 1'
#
loop_
_entity.id
_entity.type
_entity.pdbx_description
1 polymer ?
#
loop_
_entity_poly.entity_id
_entity_poly.type
_entity_poly.pdbx_seq_one_letter_code
_entity_poly.pdbx_strand_id
1 'polypeptide(L)'
;LLPKKFKKISFLRSDVALTKYLNPKSLKKSIDGEYMPIFPFGCNNSQYVAVKRAMENQISVIQGPPGTGKTQTILNIIANILIQGKTVQVVSNNNSATENVFEKLSSSKYNLGFIVATLGKSDNKTNFINNQKTNYPDFTSWKSDDIQDDFMQQVQEKSKKLKTVFDKQERLAQLNQELNRLKIERKYFNEYLNETNVTVDYTKYKRSMKSNKWMKLWQECQSISEVNKDINFFLKLKFFFKYGLYNFSIYSLEISQIITTFQAFYYETRENEILKELDDITAYLNNTSNHLLDNLTNDSMKFLKNYLANKYEKNTYRQLFTSEDFLKNPYDILNEYPVILSTTFSSRDSLNDNVVYDYVIMDESSQVDIATGALAMSCAKNMVIVGDTNQLPNVVDKHTEIRADVIFNQYNLSKGYRFTNSFLQSVLEVTPNVTQTMLREHYRCHPKIIEFCNQKFYRGNLIIMTEDHGEKDVLKVIKTVKGNHSRNHFSQRQIDIIKNEIIPNDITNKKETGIISPYNNQVQSLKEQIDGIEQATVHKFQGKEKDTIIISTVEDEITDFVDDPYLLNVAVSRAKKKLILVVTGNEQNKERNIMDLIDYIQYNNFEVVESNVYSIFDYLYKQYTKERKLFLNKNNRKLEYDSENLMYTLLEEILKNDDYKMLDFVCHFPVNMLIKNPYLLNDDECLYAMNPATHVDFLVYNRVSKRAILAIEVDGYAFHQKETAQAKRDLLKNHIFELYYIPLLRFSTTGSGEREKIINMLNKILNIGDLK
;
A
#
# COMPACT_ATOMS: atom_id res chain seq x y z
N LEU A 1 10.49 30.95 1.60
CA LEU A 1 10.41 30.92 0.11
C LEU A 1 8.98 31.16 -0.38
N LEU A 2 7.96 30.50 0.14
CA LEU A 2 6.57 30.62 -0.27
C LEU A 2 6.01 32.05 -0.20
N PRO A 3 6.23 32.86 0.85
CA PRO A 3 5.77 34.24 0.91
C PRO A 3 6.34 35.12 -0.23
N LYS A 4 7.58 34.86 -0.68
CA LYS A 4 8.17 35.59 -1.84
C LYS A 4 7.42 35.28 -3.12
N LYS A 5 6.91 34.05 -3.30
CA LYS A 5 6.13 33.64 -4.49
C LYS A 5 4.74 34.28 -4.47
N PHE A 6 4.09 34.37 -3.32
CA PHE A 6 2.81 35.06 -3.20
C PHE A 6 2.91 36.57 -3.43
N LYS A 7 4.02 37.20 -3.04
CA LYS A 7 4.27 38.63 -3.36
C LYS A 7 4.35 38.94 -4.87
N LYS A 8 4.65 37.95 -5.70
CA LYS A 8 4.65 38.06 -7.14
C LYS A 8 3.24 38.05 -7.78
N ILE A 9 2.22 37.68 -7.00
CA ILE A 9 0.83 37.73 -7.42
C ILE A 9 0.31 39.15 -7.17
N SER A 10 0.65 40.08 -8.07
CA SER A 10 0.25 41.46 -7.96
C SER A 10 -1.22 41.70 -8.31
N PHE A 11 -1.79 40.84 -9.14
CA PHE A 11 -3.17 40.90 -9.61
C PHE A 11 -3.73 39.50 -9.88
N LEU A 12 -4.96 39.25 -9.46
CA LEU A 12 -5.69 38.04 -9.79
C LEU A 12 -6.73 38.33 -10.87
N ARG A 13 -6.57 37.68 -12.02
CA ARG A 13 -7.56 37.75 -13.09
C ARG A 13 -8.86 37.06 -12.66
N SER A 14 -9.99 37.60 -13.05
CA SER A 14 -11.31 37.02 -12.71
C SER A 14 -11.59 35.65 -13.34
N ASP A 15 -10.85 35.29 -14.39
CA ASP A 15 -10.99 34.03 -15.13
C ASP A 15 -10.12 32.89 -14.60
N VAL A 16 -9.23 33.13 -13.60
CA VAL A 16 -8.43 32.05 -13.00
C VAL A 16 -9.19 31.26 -11.94
N ALA A 17 -8.86 30.00 -11.81
CA ALA A 17 -9.52 29.08 -10.88
C ALA A 17 -9.40 29.53 -9.40
N LEU A 18 -8.28 30.17 -9.00
CA LEU A 18 -8.09 30.67 -7.65
C LEU A 18 -9.18 31.66 -7.23
N THR A 19 -9.66 32.52 -8.14
CA THR A 19 -10.74 33.47 -7.81
C THR A 19 -12.05 32.77 -7.50
N LYS A 20 -12.29 31.59 -8.08
CA LYS A 20 -13.46 30.73 -7.81
C LYS A 20 -13.31 29.98 -6.47
N TYR A 21 -12.12 29.54 -6.16
CA TYR A 21 -11.81 28.93 -4.85
C TYR A 21 -11.98 29.95 -3.70
N LEU A 22 -11.50 31.18 -3.88
CA LEU A 22 -11.66 32.27 -2.89
C LEU A 22 -13.09 32.83 -2.83
N ASN A 23 -13.86 32.72 -3.92
CA ASN A 23 -15.27 33.12 -3.98
C ASN A 23 -16.12 32.01 -4.59
N PRO A 24 -16.44 30.94 -3.84
CA PRO A 24 -17.14 29.75 -4.36
C PRO A 24 -18.51 30.03 -4.97
N LYS A 25 -19.17 31.11 -4.55
CA LYS A 25 -20.46 31.52 -5.12
C LYS A 25 -20.36 31.91 -6.61
N SER A 26 -19.18 32.27 -7.08
CA SER A 26 -18.91 32.63 -8.47
C SER A 26 -18.59 31.44 -9.39
N LEU A 27 -18.53 30.22 -8.83
CA LEU A 27 -18.30 28.98 -9.60
C LEU A 27 -19.56 28.64 -10.41
N LYS A 28 -19.46 28.66 -11.72
CA LYS A 28 -20.56 28.24 -12.61
C LYS A 28 -20.60 26.71 -12.73
N LYS A 29 -21.80 26.14 -12.76
CA LYS A 29 -22.03 24.71 -12.99
C LYS A 29 -21.92 24.42 -14.48
N SER A 30 -20.93 23.91 -15.03
CA SER A 30 -20.67 23.54 -16.43
C SER A 30 -20.57 24.69 -17.44
N ILE A 31 -19.74 24.47 -18.45
CA ILE A 31 -19.67 25.24 -19.67
C ILE A 31 -20.80 24.74 -20.59
N ASP A 32 -21.51 25.64 -21.25
CA ASP A 32 -22.63 25.27 -22.15
C ASP A 32 -22.12 24.37 -23.29
N GLY A 33 -22.70 23.20 -23.44
CA GLY A 33 -22.44 22.21 -24.49
C GLY A 33 -21.96 20.86 -23.98
N GLU A 34 -22.38 19.79 -24.67
CA GLU A 34 -21.94 18.43 -24.36
C GLU A 34 -20.57 18.19 -24.99
N TYR A 35 -19.50 18.06 -24.15
CA TYR A 35 -18.16 17.74 -24.64
C TYR A 35 -18.02 16.25 -24.97
N MET A 36 -17.47 15.97 -26.14
CA MET A 36 -17.18 14.60 -26.59
C MET A 36 -15.67 14.32 -26.51
N PRO A 37 -15.21 13.57 -25.48
CA PRO A 37 -13.80 13.31 -25.32
C PRO A 37 -13.28 12.20 -26.23
N ILE A 38 -11.98 12.29 -26.56
CA ILE A 38 -11.20 11.22 -27.18
C ILE A 38 -10.43 10.45 -26.10
N PHE A 39 -10.10 9.17 -26.37
CA PHE A 39 -9.43 8.29 -25.40
C PHE A 39 -8.23 7.56 -26.00
N PRO A 40 -7.15 8.28 -26.40
CA PRO A 40 -5.99 7.66 -27.05
C PRO A 40 -5.21 6.71 -26.13
N PHE A 41 -5.43 6.78 -24.82
CA PHE A 41 -4.77 5.91 -23.84
C PHE A 41 -5.70 4.83 -23.28
N GLY A 42 -6.88 4.63 -23.89
CA GLY A 42 -7.93 3.74 -23.38
C GLY A 42 -8.67 4.33 -22.19
N CYS A 43 -9.82 3.79 -21.84
CA CYS A 43 -10.60 4.22 -20.69
C CYS A 43 -11.51 3.10 -20.17
N ASN A 44 -12.00 3.29 -18.96
CA ASN A 44 -13.16 2.61 -18.41
C ASN A 44 -14.30 3.61 -18.17
N ASN A 45 -15.41 3.15 -17.59
CA ASN A 45 -16.59 3.97 -17.40
C ASN A 45 -16.33 5.20 -16.52
N SER A 46 -15.72 5.01 -15.34
CA SER A 46 -15.46 6.13 -14.43
C SER A 46 -14.41 7.11 -14.99
N GLN A 47 -13.42 6.62 -15.72
CA GLN A 47 -12.44 7.46 -16.43
C GLN A 47 -13.10 8.25 -17.55
N TYR A 48 -14.01 7.64 -18.31
CA TYR A 48 -14.79 8.34 -19.34
C TYR A 48 -15.53 9.53 -18.75
N VAL A 49 -16.25 9.30 -17.65
CA VAL A 49 -17.00 10.37 -16.94
C VAL A 49 -16.05 11.42 -16.37
N ALA A 50 -14.90 11.02 -15.83
CA ALA A 50 -13.91 11.92 -15.26
C ALA A 50 -13.32 12.87 -16.31
N VAL A 51 -12.91 12.33 -17.48
CA VAL A 51 -12.38 13.14 -18.58
C VAL A 51 -13.43 14.11 -19.11
N LYS A 52 -14.66 13.62 -19.37
CA LYS A 52 -15.77 14.47 -19.83
C LYS A 52 -16.01 15.64 -18.87
N ARG A 53 -16.17 15.36 -17.58
CA ARG A 53 -16.39 16.38 -16.54
C ARG A 53 -15.24 17.34 -16.37
N ALA A 54 -13.99 16.88 -16.52
CA ALA A 54 -12.80 17.74 -16.48
C ALA A 54 -12.80 18.77 -17.62
N MET A 55 -13.33 18.41 -18.79
CA MET A 55 -13.39 19.30 -19.93
C MET A 55 -14.60 20.24 -19.89
N GLU A 56 -15.66 19.87 -19.20
CA GLU A 56 -16.91 20.64 -19.08
C GLU A 56 -16.94 21.63 -17.90
N ASN A 57 -16.01 21.53 -16.94
CA ASN A 57 -16.03 22.32 -15.71
C ASN A 57 -14.71 23.07 -15.49
N GLN A 58 -14.81 24.29 -14.98
CA GLN A 58 -13.64 25.11 -14.66
C GLN A 58 -12.81 24.52 -13.53
N ILE A 59 -13.45 23.93 -12.51
CA ILE A 59 -12.80 23.18 -11.45
C ILE A 59 -13.47 21.81 -11.39
N SER A 60 -12.67 20.75 -11.47
CA SER A 60 -13.13 19.37 -11.30
C SER A 60 -12.22 18.60 -10.35
N VAL A 61 -12.82 17.73 -9.56
CA VAL A 61 -12.12 16.86 -8.62
C VAL A 61 -12.26 15.41 -9.07
N ILE A 62 -11.14 14.70 -9.14
CA ILE A 62 -11.08 13.26 -9.45
C ILE A 62 -10.54 12.53 -8.24
N GLN A 63 -11.44 11.82 -7.55
CA GLN A 63 -11.06 10.89 -6.49
C GLN A 63 -10.53 9.61 -7.13
N GLY A 64 -9.26 9.32 -6.93
CA GLY A 64 -8.58 8.20 -7.57
C GLY A 64 -7.96 7.24 -6.57
N PRO A 65 -8.73 6.26 -6.05
CA PRO A 65 -8.19 5.18 -5.22
C PRO A 65 -6.98 4.48 -5.86
N PRO A 66 -6.19 3.71 -5.08
CA PRO A 66 -5.07 2.96 -5.63
C PRO A 66 -5.50 2.05 -6.78
N GLY A 67 -4.70 1.94 -7.83
CA GLY A 67 -4.94 1.00 -8.93
C GLY A 67 -6.11 1.32 -9.86
N THR A 68 -6.72 2.51 -9.76
CA THR A 68 -7.88 2.90 -10.60
C THR A 68 -7.51 3.68 -11.87
N GLY A 69 -6.22 3.82 -12.16
CA GLY A 69 -5.76 4.43 -13.42
C GLY A 69 -5.73 5.95 -13.43
N LYS A 70 -5.42 6.63 -12.29
CA LYS A 70 -5.24 8.11 -12.23
C LYS A 70 -4.38 8.65 -13.37
N THR A 71 -3.19 8.09 -13.57
CA THR A 71 -2.26 8.55 -14.63
C THR A 71 -2.86 8.40 -16.02
N GLN A 72 -3.57 7.30 -16.30
CA GLN A 72 -4.24 7.09 -17.59
C GLN A 72 -5.33 8.15 -17.83
N THR A 73 -6.09 8.49 -16.78
CA THR A 73 -7.08 9.57 -16.83
C THR A 73 -6.42 10.92 -17.11
N ILE A 74 -5.31 11.24 -16.44
CA ILE A 74 -4.52 12.47 -16.68
C ILE A 74 -4.04 12.53 -18.13
N LEU A 75 -3.52 11.44 -18.68
CA LEU A 75 -3.06 11.38 -20.06
C LEU A 75 -4.20 11.65 -21.06
N ASN A 76 -5.38 11.09 -20.83
CA ASN A 76 -6.55 11.36 -21.67
C ASN A 76 -7.02 12.83 -21.55
N ILE A 77 -6.98 13.42 -20.35
CA ILE A 77 -7.28 14.85 -20.16
C ILE A 77 -6.28 15.72 -20.95
N ILE A 78 -4.97 15.41 -20.84
CA ILE A 78 -3.93 16.11 -21.62
C ILE A 78 -4.24 16.02 -23.13
N ALA A 79 -4.56 14.84 -23.65
CA ALA A 79 -4.89 14.66 -25.07
C ALA A 79 -6.07 15.52 -25.50
N ASN A 80 -7.12 15.60 -24.68
CA ASN A 80 -8.31 16.41 -24.96
C ASN A 80 -8.04 17.92 -24.88
N ILE A 81 -7.10 18.35 -24.04
CA ILE A 81 -6.64 19.74 -23.97
C ILE A 81 -5.85 20.10 -25.23
N LEU A 82 -4.94 19.21 -25.66
CA LEU A 82 -4.08 19.42 -26.81
C LEU A 82 -4.86 19.56 -28.12
N ILE A 83 -5.87 18.71 -28.36
CA ILE A 83 -6.69 18.83 -29.61
C ILE A 83 -7.53 20.11 -29.67
N GLN A 84 -7.71 20.80 -28.53
CA GLN A 84 -8.31 22.15 -28.50
C GLN A 84 -7.28 23.27 -28.73
N GLY A 85 -6.01 22.93 -28.99
CA GLY A 85 -4.94 23.91 -29.13
C GLY A 85 -4.56 24.64 -27.84
N LYS A 86 -4.95 24.06 -26.67
CA LYS A 86 -4.75 24.67 -25.35
C LYS A 86 -3.50 24.13 -24.66
N THR A 87 -3.05 24.87 -23.65
CA THR A 87 -1.86 24.58 -22.84
C THR A 87 -2.23 23.92 -21.53
N VAL A 88 -1.36 23.02 -21.03
CA VAL A 88 -1.56 22.33 -19.77
C VAL A 88 -0.27 22.26 -18.95
N GLN A 89 -0.39 22.55 -17.66
CA GLN A 89 0.66 22.24 -16.69
C GLN A 89 0.21 21.10 -15.79
N VAL A 90 1.06 20.07 -15.63
CA VAL A 90 0.85 18.99 -14.67
C VAL A 90 1.78 19.21 -13.47
N VAL A 91 1.21 19.25 -12.28
CA VAL A 91 1.95 19.51 -11.05
C VAL A 91 1.71 18.43 -10.00
N SER A 92 2.74 18.12 -9.22
CA SER A 92 2.65 17.23 -8.05
C SER A 92 3.69 17.64 -7.01
N ASN A 93 3.47 17.31 -5.76
CA ASN A 93 4.49 17.45 -4.71
C ASN A 93 5.62 16.41 -4.89
N ASN A 94 5.32 15.28 -5.50
CA ASN A 94 6.26 14.21 -5.76
C ASN A 94 6.72 14.24 -7.24
N ASN A 95 8.04 14.33 -7.46
CA ASN A 95 8.60 14.28 -8.81
C ASN A 95 8.26 12.98 -9.55
N SER A 96 8.18 11.84 -8.84
CA SER A 96 7.89 10.56 -9.47
C SER A 96 6.51 10.52 -10.16
N ALA A 97 5.55 11.30 -9.70
CA ALA A 97 4.24 11.37 -10.35
C ALA A 97 4.33 12.08 -11.72
N THR A 98 5.06 13.20 -11.79
CA THR A 98 5.27 13.90 -13.06
C THR A 98 6.21 13.15 -13.99
N GLU A 99 7.23 12.46 -13.48
CA GLU A 99 8.11 11.58 -14.23
C GLU A 99 7.32 10.44 -14.90
N ASN A 100 6.40 9.81 -14.18
CA ASN A 100 5.54 8.75 -14.73
C ASN A 100 4.68 9.26 -15.92
N VAL A 101 4.15 10.49 -15.85
CA VAL A 101 3.45 11.11 -16.99
C VAL A 101 4.40 11.30 -18.17
N PHE A 102 5.62 11.79 -17.91
CA PHE A 102 6.63 11.99 -18.96
C PHE A 102 7.04 10.66 -19.62
N GLU A 103 7.37 9.66 -18.82
CA GLU A 103 7.79 8.33 -19.31
C GLU A 103 6.72 7.70 -20.20
N LYS A 104 5.45 7.78 -19.77
CA LYS A 104 4.35 7.23 -20.57
C LYS A 104 4.18 7.97 -21.89
N LEU A 105 4.17 9.31 -21.89
CA LEU A 105 4.08 10.10 -23.14
C LEU A 105 5.28 9.86 -24.06
N SER A 106 6.49 9.71 -23.49
CA SER A 106 7.74 9.50 -24.21
C SER A 106 7.98 8.06 -24.67
N SER A 107 7.17 7.09 -24.17
CA SER A 107 7.33 5.68 -24.51
C SER A 107 7.29 5.46 -26.04
N SER A 108 7.99 4.43 -26.52
CA SER A 108 8.02 4.06 -27.95
C SER A 108 6.64 3.78 -28.54
N LYS A 109 5.70 3.35 -27.70
CA LYS A 109 4.30 3.11 -28.08
C LYS A 109 3.59 4.39 -28.52
N TYR A 110 3.85 5.52 -27.84
CA TYR A 110 3.13 6.77 -28.08
C TYR A 110 3.97 7.82 -28.80
N ASN A 111 5.23 7.95 -28.45
CA ASN A 111 6.21 8.88 -29.03
C ASN A 111 5.78 10.36 -28.95
N LEU A 112 5.13 10.74 -27.81
CA LEU A 112 4.60 12.09 -27.59
C LEU A 112 5.50 12.96 -26.69
N GLY A 113 6.69 12.48 -26.31
CA GLY A 113 7.60 13.22 -25.42
C GLY A 113 8.10 14.55 -25.99
N PHE A 114 8.04 14.74 -27.30
CA PHE A 114 8.51 15.96 -27.96
C PHE A 114 7.67 17.21 -27.63
N ILE A 115 6.43 17.08 -27.21
CA ILE A 115 5.54 18.19 -26.81
C ILE A 115 5.61 18.52 -25.32
N VAL A 116 6.52 17.89 -24.56
CA VAL A 116 6.59 17.98 -23.10
C VAL A 116 7.86 18.71 -22.67
N ALA A 117 7.75 19.69 -21.78
CA ALA A 117 8.87 20.34 -21.12
C ALA A 117 8.81 20.11 -19.60
N THR A 118 9.90 19.60 -19.02
CA THR A 118 10.05 19.38 -17.57
C THR A 118 10.73 20.58 -16.92
N LEU A 119 9.97 21.46 -16.23
CA LEU A 119 10.45 22.76 -15.77
C LEU A 119 10.34 22.97 -14.24
N GLY A 120 10.21 21.91 -13.45
CA GLY A 120 9.91 22.02 -12.02
C GLY A 120 11.03 22.58 -11.16
N LYS A 121 12.22 22.01 -11.21
CA LYS A 121 13.41 22.46 -10.46
C LYS A 121 14.44 23.09 -11.42
N SER A 122 15.44 23.83 -10.86
CA SER A 122 16.54 24.38 -11.65
C SER A 122 17.25 23.32 -12.48
N ASP A 123 17.55 22.18 -11.87
CA ASP A 123 18.21 21.06 -12.54
C ASP A 123 17.38 20.52 -13.71
N ASN A 124 16.06 20.41 -13.52
CA ASN A 124 15.15 19.99 -14.59
C ASN A 124 15.15 20.99 -15.77
N LYS A 125 15.16 22.30 -15.48
CA LYS A 125 15.27 23.35 -16.51
C LYS A 125 16.59 23.24 -17.27
N THR A 126 17.70 23.07 -16.58
CA THR A 126 19.02 22.88 -17.18
C THR A 126 19.06 21.61 -18.04
N ASN A 127 18.53 20.51 -17.52
CA ASN A 127 18.45 19.26 -18.27
C ASN A 127 17.55 19.38 -19.50
N PHE A 128 16.42 20.08 -19.38
CA PHE A 128 15.53 20.33 -20.50
C PHE A 128 16.27 21.14 -21.61
N ILE A 129 16.97 22.22 -21.26
CA ILE A 129 17.71 23.04 -22.22
C ILE A 129 18.77 22.18 -22.93
N ASN A 130 19.54 21.40 -22.20
CA ASN A 130 20.65 20.63 -22.76
C ASN A 130 20.19 19.45 -23.64
N ASN A 131 18.95 18.93 -23.42
CA ASN A 131 18.43 17.75 -24.10
C ASN A 131 17.38 18.09 -25.19
N GLN A 132 17.22 19.36 -25.56
CA GLN A 132 16.31 19.72 -26.64
C GLN A 132 16.76 19.08 -27.97
N LYS A 133 15.81 18.56 -28.73
CA LYS A 133 16.07 17.99 -30.06
C LYS A 133 15.82 19.03 -31.14
N THR A 134 16.66 19.07 -32.16
CA THR A 134 16.57 19.97 -33.30
C THR A 134 15.53 19.54 -34.32
N ASN A 135 15.14 18.25 -34.30
CA ASN A 135 14.22 17.66 -35.25
C ASN A 135 12.93 17.21 -34.59
N TYR A 136 11.84 17.31 -35.31
CA TYR A 136 10.58 16.68 -34.95
C TYR A 136 10.63 15.17 -35.19
N PRO A 137 9.73 14.39 -34.58
CA PRO A 137 9.51 13.01 -34.98
C PRO A 137 9.10 12.94 -36.46
N ASP A 138 9.30 11.77 -37.07
CA ASP A 138 8.76 11.48 -38.38
C ASP A 138 7.21 11.39 -38.30
N PHE A 139 6.55 12.34 -38.94
CA PHE A 139 5.09 12.45 -38.98
C PHE A 139 4.45 11.69 -40.16
N THR A 140 5.24 11.06 -41.04
CA THR A 140 4.73 10.41 -42.27
C THR A 140 3.65 9.36 -41.94
N SER A 141 3.89 8.58 -40.88
CA SER A 141 2.94 7.55 -40.43
C SER A 141 1.77 8.09 -39.59
N TRP A 142 1.77 9.39 -39.27
CA TRP A 142 0.74 10.00 -38.42
C TRP A 142 -0.38 10.65 -39.20
N LYS A 143 -0.15 10.92 -40.50
CA LYS A 143 -1.11 11.55 -41.38
C LYS A 143 -2.21 10.57 -41.78
N SER A 144 -3.42 11.08 -41.86
CA SER A 144 -4.58 10.40 -42.40
C SER A 144 -5.36 11.36 -43.27
N ASP A 145 -5.83 10.88 -44.40
CA ASP A 145 -6.68 11.62 -45.32
C ASP A 145 -8.14 11.72 -44.85
N ASP A 146 -8.47 11.11 -43.71
CA ASP A 146 -9.82 11.11 -43.13
C ASP A 146 -10.23 12.54 -42.69
N ILE A 147 -11.39 12.96 -43.13
CA ILE A 147 -11.94 14.28 -42.83
C ILE A 147 -12.28 14.35 -41.34
N GLN A 148 -11.88 15.45 -40.70
CA GLN A 148 -11.97 15.65 -39.26
C GLN A 148 -13.41 15.53 -38.68
N ASP A 149 -14.41 15.92 -39.48
CA ASP A 149 -15.83 15.91 -39.08
C ASP A 149 -16.43 14.49 -39.07
N ASP A 150 -16.06 13.62 -40.00
CA ASP A 150 -16.51 12.25 -40.07
C ASP A 150 -15.98 11.40 -38.89
N PHE A 151 -14.75 11.71 -38.46
CA PHE A 151 -14.13 11.06 -37.31
C PHE A 151 -14.88 11.34 -35.98
N MET A 152 -15.29 12.57 -35.73
CA MET A 152 -16.03 12.92 -34.50
C MET A 152 -17.41 12.26 -34.44
N GLN A 153 -18.09 12.08 -35.57
CA GLN A 153 -19.37 11.33 -35.61
C GLN A 153 -19.14 9.85 -35.31
N GLN A 154 -18.10 9.25 -35.86
CA GLN A 154 -17.74 7.85 -35.57
C GLN A 154 -17.39 7.63 -34.10
N VAL A 155 -16.66 8.54 -33.47
CA VAL A 155 -16.36 8.51 -32.03
C VAL A 155 -17.65 8.60 -31.19
N GLN A 156 -18.60 9.46 -31.59
CA GLN A 156 -19.89 9.61 -30.89
C GLN A 156 -20.73 8.32 -30.92
N GLU A 157 -20.84 7.68 -32.07
CA GLU A 157 -21.59 6.43 -32.21
C GLU A 157 -20.94 5.29 -31.40
N LYS A 158 -19.60 5.19 -31.47
CA LYS A 158 -18.83 4.20 -30.70
C LYS A 158 -18.97 4.46 -29.19
N SER A 159 -18.96 5.71 -28.74
CA SER A 159 -19.13 6.07 -27.33
C SER A 159 -20.50 5.66 -26.76
N LYS A 160 -21.58 5.77 -27.52
CA LYS A 160 -22.91 5.30 -27.10
C LYS A 160 -22.96 3.78 -26.92
N LYS A 161 -22.32 3.03 -27.82
CA LYS A 161 -22.23 1.55 -27.72
C LYS A 161 -21.34 1.11 -26.56
N LEU A 162 -20.27 1.86 -26.27
CA LEU A 162 -19.37 1.60 -25.16
C LEU A 162 -20.02 1.66 -23.78
N LYS A 163 -20.99 2.53 -23.57
CA LYS A 163 -21.71 2.61 -22.30
C LYS A 163 -22.31 1.26 -21.91
N THR A 164 -22.96 0.56 -22.82
CA THR A 164 -23.49 -0.78 -22.55
C THR A 164 -22.39 -1.81 -22.25
N VAL A 165 -21.26 -1.71 -22.92
CA VAL A 165 -20.10 -2.58 -22.65
C VAL A 165 -19.56 -2.32 -21.23
N PHE A 166 -19.37 -1.07 -20.85
CA PHE A 166 -18.92 -0.70 -19.50
C PHE A 166 -19.87 -1.18 -18.41
N ASP A 167 -21.19 -0.95 -18.59
CA ASP A 167 -22.20 -1.42 -17.63
C ASP A 167 -22.14 -2.95 -17.46
N LYS A 168 -21.89 -3.69 -18.54
CA LYS A 168 -21.74 -5.14 -18.51
C LYS A 168 -20.43 -5.57 -17.84
N GLN A 169 -19.31 -4.90 -18.11
CA GLN A 169 -18.03 -5.17 -17.43
C GLN A 169 -18.10 -4.91 -15.93
N GLU A 170 -18.71 -3.78 -15.52
CA GLU A 170 -18.95 -3.49 -14.12
C GLU A 170 -19.82 -4.56 -13.47
N ARG A 171 -20.92 -4.99 -14.14
CA ARG A 171 -21.80 -6.01 -13.63
C ARG A 171 -21.10 -7.36 -13.48
N LEU A 172 -20.26 -7.74 -14.42
CA LEU A 172 -19.44 -8.96 -14.36
C LEU A 172 -18.52 -8.95 -13.14
N ALA A 173 -17.81 -7.84 -12.91
CA ALA A 173 -16.93 -7.70 -11.75
C ALA A 173 -17.71 -7.76 -10.43
N GLN A 174 -18.86 -7.09 -10.34
CA GLN A 174 -19.74 -7.16 -9.16
C GLN A 174 -20.25 -8.57 -8.87
N LEU A 175 -20.63 -9.31 -9.91
CA LEU A 175 -21.07 -10.71 -9.76
C LEU A 175 -19.92 -11.61 -9.28
N ASN A 176 -18.71 -11.42 -9.77
CA ASN A 176 -17.54 -12.17 -9.30
C ASN A 176 -17.25 -11.88 -7.81
N GLN A 177 -17.35 -10.62 -7.38
CA GLN A 177 -17.22 -10.26 -5.97
C GLN A 177 -18.31 -10.91 -5.12
N GLU A 178 -19.57 -10.85 -5.58
CA GLU A 178 -20.71 -11.47 -4.90
C GLU A 178 -20.54 -12.99 -4.79
N LEU A 179 -20.11 -13.65 -5.87
CA LEU A 179 -19.85 -15.08 -5.89
C LEU A 179 -18.77 -15.49 -4.87
N ASN A 180 -17.69 -14.72 -4.79
CA ASN A 180 -16.61 -14.99 -3.84
C ASN A 180 -17.09 -14.86 -2.38
N ARG A 181 -17.88 -13.84 -2.06
CA ARG A 181 -18.49 -13.68 -0.73
C ARG A 181 -19.46 -14.83 -0.42
N LEU A 182 -20.33 -15.17 -1.38
CA LEU A 182 -21.31 -16.23 -1.23
C LEU A 182 -20.64 -17.60 -0.97
N LYS A 183 -19.53 -17.88 -1.64
CA LYS A 183 -18.77 -19.12 -1.41
C LYS A 183 -18.20 -19.20 0.00
N ILE A 184 -17.71 -18.10 0.56
CA ILE A 184 -17.21 -18.04 1.93
C ILE A 184 -18.37 -18.27 2.93
N GLU A 185 -19.48 -17.53 2.76
CA GLU A 185 -20.67 -17.69 3.61
C GLU A 185 -21.21 -19.13 3.56
N ARG A 186 -21.27 -19.72 2.35
CA ARG A 186 -21.72 -21.10 2.16
C ARG A 186 -20.78 -22.10 2.83
N LYS A 187 -19.47 -21.83 2.85
CA LYS A 187 -18.51 -22.70 3.57
C LYS A 187 -18.82 -22.72 5.05
N TYR A 188 -18.95 -21.56 5.70
CA TYR A 188 -19.32 -21.47 7.11
C TYR A 188 -20.68 -22.10 7.42
N PHE A 189 -21.64 -21.91 6.52
CA PHE A 189 -22.93 -22.58 6.65
C PHE A 189 -22.83 -24.09 6.59
N ASN A 190 -22.00 -24.64 5.70
CA ASN A 190 -21.78 -26.09 5.62
C ASN A 190 -21.03 -26.64 6.87
N GLU A 191 -20.09 -25.87 7.41
CA GLU A 191 -19.43 -26.20 8.69
C GLU A 191 -20.47 -26.28 9.83
N TYR A 192 -21.37 -25.30 9.92
CA TYR A 192 -22.48 -25.33 10.87
C TYR A 192 -23.41 -26.54 10.69
N LEU A 193 -23.74 -26.93 9.45
CA LEU A 193 -24.54 -28.13 9.17
C LEU A 193 -23.84 -29.39 9.69
N ASN A 194 -22.53 -29.50 9.48
CA ASN A 194 -21.75 -30.64 9.94
C ASN A 194 -21.69 -30.71 11.47
N GLU A 195 -21.46 -29.59 12.15
CA GLU A 195 -21.40 -29.52 13.61
C GLU A 195 -22.75 -29.86 14.26
N THR A 196 -23.87 -29.43 13.66
CA THR A 196 -25.23 -29.68 14.18
C THR A 196 -25.82 -30.98 13.70
N ASN A 197 -25.13 -31.75 12.87
CA ASN A 197 -25.63 -32.99 12.24
C ASN A 197 -26.96 -32.81 11.51
N VAL A 198 -27.26 -31.63 11.00
CA VAL A 198 -28.46 -31.34 10.22
C VAL A 198 -28.25 -31.72 8.77
N THR A 199 -29.03 -32.64 8.25
CA THR A 199 -29.02 -33.01 6.83
C THR A 199 -30.14 -32.31 6.09
N VAL A 200 -29.81 -31.63 5.00
CA VAL A 200 -30.78 -30.98 4.11
C VAL A 200 -31.05 -31.88 2.91
N ASP A 201 -32.30 -32.30 2.73
CA ASP A 201 -32.69 -33.07 1.54
C ASP A 201 -33.02 -32.11 0.38
N TYR A 202 -32.02 -31.84 -0.45
CA TYR A 202 -32.15 -30.95 -1.61
C TYR A 202 -33.14 -31.48 -2.67
N THR A 203 -33.36 -32.78 -2.75
CA THR A 203 -34.21 -33.38 -3.79
C THR A 203 -35.68 -33.31 -3.43
N LYS A 204 -36.02 -33.50 -2.17
CA LYS A 204 -37.38 -33.60 -1.67
C LYS A 204 -38.14 -32.27 -1.65
N TYR A 205 -37.43 -31.17 -1.38
CA TYR A 205 -38.06 -29.87 -1.14
C TYR A 205 -37.68 -28.82 -2.20
N LYS A 206 -36.72 -29.12 -3.08
CA LYS A 206 -36.23 -28.20 -4.11
C LYS A 206 -37.32 -27.79 -5.09
N ARG A 207 -37.39 -26.51 -5.39
CA ARG A 207 -38.26 -25.93 -6.44
C ARG A 207 -37.53 -24.87 -7.24
N SER A 208 -38.01 -24.68 -8.48
CA SER A 208 -37.60 -23.57 -9.34
C SER A 208 -38.16 -22.24 -8.82
N MET A 209 -37.53 -21.71 -7.76
CA MET A 209 -37.80 -20.38 -7.21
C MET A 209 -36.56 -19.53 -7.28
N LYS A 210 -36.72 -18.22 -7.43
CA LYS A 210 -35.61 -17.27 -7.36
C LYS A 210 -35.05 -17.18 -5.94
N SER A 211 -33.75 -16.98 -5.81
CA SER A 211 -33.04 -16.85 -4.52
C SER A 211 -33.68 -15.84 -3.57
N ASN A 212 -34.16 -14.72 -4.10
CA ASN A 212 -34.84 -13.68 -3.31
C ASN A 212 -36.11 -14.18 -2.59
N LYS A 213 -36.80 -15.19 -3.13
CA LYS A 213 -37.95 -15.78 -2.45
C LYS A 213 -37.54 -16.70 -1.32
N TRP A 214 -36.47 -17.47 -1.51
CA TRP A 214 -35.86 -18.30 -0.47
C TRP A 214 -35.35 -17.46 0.71
N MET A 215 -34.68 -16.34 0.42
CA MET A 215 -34.23 -15.41 1.45
C MET A 215 -35.38 -14.85 2.28
N LYS A 216 -36.48 -14.41 1.63
CA LYS A 216 -37.65 -13.90 2.33
C LYS A 216 -38.37 -14.95 3.18
N LEU A 217 -38.46 -16.20 2.69
CA LEU A 217 -39.01 -17.33 3.47
C LEU A 217 -38.17 -17.59 4.69
N TRP A 218 -36.84 -17.64 4.52
CA TRP A 218 -35.89 -17.78 5.62
C TRP A 218 -36.09 -16.69 6.68
N GLN A 219 -36.08 -15.41 6.27
CA GLN A 219 -36.24 -14.27 7.17
C GLN A 219 -37.59 -14.30 7.91
N GLU A 220 -38.71 -14.60 7.20
CA GLU A 220 -40.03 -14.71 7.84
C GLU A 220 -40.08 -15.87 8.86
N CYS A 221 -39.46 -17.02 8.57
CA CYS A 221 -39.39 -18.14 9.51
C CYS A 221 -38.48 -17.82 10.71
N GLN A 222 -37.40 -17.14 10.50
CA GLN A 222 -36.49 -16.69 11.57
C GLN A 222 -37.23 -15.75 12.54
N SER A 223 -37.93 -14.76 12.02
CA SER A 223 -38.74 -13.84 12.85
C SER A 223 -39.85 -14.54 13.62
N ILE A 224 -40.43 -15.64 13.10
CA ILE A 224 -41.43 -16.45 13.79
C ILE A 224 -40.77 -17.24 14.93
N SER A 225 -39.58 -17.81 14.67
CA SER A 225 -38.82 -18.55 15.67
C SER A 225 -38.39 -17.68 16.86
N GLU A 226 -37.94 -16.45 16.61
CA GLU A 226 -37.53 -15.49 17.64
C GLU A 226 -38.68 -15.13 18.62
N VAL A 227 -39.92 -15.24 18.19
CA VAL A 227 -41.11 -14.98 19.02
C VAL A 227 -41.69 -16.27 19.63
N ASN A 228 -40.96 -17.40 19.52
CA ASN A 228 -41.39 -18.74 19.99
C ASN A 228 -42.80 -19.12 19.49
N LYS A 229 -43.14 -18.80 18.24
CA LYS A 229 -44.38 -19.18 17.60
C LYS A 229 -44.19 -20.28 16.57
N ASP A 230 -45.13 -21.19 16.46
CA ASP A 230 -45.16 -22.19 15.40
C ASP A 230 -45.77 -21.62 14.11
N ILE A 231 -45.43 -22.26 12.97
CA ILE A 231 -46.01 -21.92 11.68
C ILE A 231 -47.46 -22.42 11.64
N ASN A 232 -48.41 -21.54 11.94
CA ASN A 232 -49.86 -21.84 11.95
C ASN A 232 -50.41 -22.01 10.52
N PHE A 233 -51.63 -22.52 10.41
CA PHE A 233 -52.30 -22.77 9.13
C PHE A 233 -52.39 -21.54 8.22
N PHE A 234 -52.64 -20.37 8.77
CA PHE A 234 -52.74 -19.11 7.98
C PHE A 234 -51.36 -18.71 7.39
N LEU A 235 -50.27 -18.94 8.11
CA LEU A 235 -48.92 -18.72 7.62
C LEU A 235 -48.58 -19.71 6.50
N LYS A 236 -48.97 -20.99 6.62
CA LYS A 236 -48.82 -21.96 5.55
C LYS A 236 -49.55 -21.57 4.29
N LEU A 237 -50.79 -21.08 4.40
CA LEU A 237 -51.52 -20.51 3.26
C LEU A 237 -50.88 -19.25 2.69
N LYS A 238 -50.39 -18.34 3.56
CA LYS A 238 -49.61 -17.17 3.12
C LYS A 238 -48.37 -17.59 2.30
N PHE A 239 -47.60 -18.56 2.76
CA PHE A 239 -46.40 -19.05 2.07
C PHE A 239 -46.74 -19.76 0.75
N PHE A 240 -47.88 -20.49 0.72
CA PHE A 240 -48.42 -21.07 -0.50
C PHE A 240 -48.71 -20.02 -1.57
N PHE A 241 -49.52 -18.99 -1.24
CA PHE A 241 -49.95 -18.00 -2.22
C PHE A 241 -48.83 -16.98 -2.54
N LYS A 242 -48.10 -16.51 -1.55
CA LYS A 242 -47.08 -15.44 -1.72
C LYS A 242 -45.78 -15.93 -2.37
N TYR A 243 -45.33 -17.10 -1.98
CA TYR A 243 -44.03 -17.64 -2.42
C TYR A 243 -44.17 -18.85 -3.34
N GLY A 244 -45.35 -19.46 -3.45
CA GLY A 244 -45.54 -20.66 -4.24
C GLY A 244 -44.97 -21.92 -3.57
N LEU A 245 -44.97 -21.99 -2.25
CA LEU A 245 -44.48 -23.14 -1.49
C LEU A 245 -45.63 -24.17 -1.38
N TYR A 246 -45.74 -25.06 -2.36
CA TYR A 246 -46.83 -26.03 -2.45
C TYR A 246 -46.55 -27.34 -1.70
N ASN A 247 -45.28 -27.61 -1.32
CA ASN A 247 -44.92 -28.82 -0.60
C ASN A 247 -45.11 -28.67 0.90
N PHE A 248 -46.29 -29.12 1.39
CA PHE A 248 -46.64 -29.04 2.81
C PHE A 248 -45.86 -29.99 3.71
N SER A 249 -45.15 -30.99 3.14
CA SER A 249 -44.33 -31.91 3.94
C SER A 249 -43.15 -31.22 4.65
N ILE A 250 -42.71 -30.04 4.20
CA ILE A 250 -41.68 -29.26 4.86
C ILE A 250 -42.11 -28.81 6.27
N TYR A 251 -43.40 -28.64 6.52
CA TYR A 251 -43.94 -28.24 7.82
C TYR A 251 -44.00 -29.38 8.86
N SER A 252 -43.58 -30.59 8.51
CA SER A 252 -43.35 -31.68 9.47
C SER A 252 -41.96 -31.59 10.15
N LEU A 253 -41.10 -30.72 9.64
CA LEU A 253 -39.80 -30.42 10.23
C LEU A 253 -39.95 -29.39 11.36
N GLU A 254 -39.00 -29.39 12.30
CA GLU A 254 -38.89 -28.32 13.28
C GLU A 254 -38.56 -27.00 12.60
N ILE A 255 -38.99 -25.89 13.19
CA ILE A 255 -38.82 -24.55 12.60
C ILE A 255 -37.35 -24.22 12.34
N SER A 256 -36.44 -24.68 13.19
CA SER A 256 -34.98 -24.60 13.02
C SER A 256 -34.51 -25.31 11.76
N GLN A 257 -35.01 -26.50 11.49
CA GLN A 257 -34.70 -27.28 10.29
C GLN A 257 -35.31 -26.65 9.02
N ILE A 258 -36.50 -26.05 9.12
CA ILE A 258 -37.12 -25.31 8.02
C ILE A 258 -36.27 -24.09 7.64
N ILE A 259 -35.83 -23.31 8.62
CA ILE A 259 -34.92 -22.15 8.43
C ILE A 259 -33.65 -22.59 7.72
N THR A 260 -33.00 -23.63 8.26
CA THR A 260 -31.76 -24.17 7.69
C THR A 260 -31.95 -24.68 6.25
N THR A 261 -33.09 -25.31 5.97
CA THR A 261 -33.42 -25.81 4.63
C THR A 261 -33.61 -24.64 3.64
N PHE A 262 -34.31 -23.57 4.03
CA PHE A 262 -34.48 -22.40 3.17
C PHE A 262 -33.18 -21.64 2.96
N GLN A 263 -32.30 -21.60 3.94
CA GLN A 263 -30.97 -21.03 3.87
C GLN A 263 -30.08 -21.81 2.87
N ALA A 264 -30.12 -23.14 2.94
CA ALA A 264 -29.42 -24.01 2.00
C ALA A 264 -29.87 -23.78 0.55
N PHE A 265 -31.21 -23.68 0.32
CA PHE A 265 -31.77 -23.41 -0.99
C PHE A 265 -31.44 -22.00 -1.50
N TYR A 266 -31.36 -21.02 -0.61
CA TYR A 266 -30.93 -19.68 -0.95
C TYR A 266 -29.49 -19.72 -1.52
N TYR A 267 -28.54 -20.31 -0.81
CA TYR A 267 -27.13 -20.35 -1.25
C TYR A 267 -26.99 -21.09 -2.59
N GLU A 268 -27.60 -22.27 -2.73
CA GLU A 268 -27.53 -23.02 -3.97
C GLU A 268 -28.16 -22.26 -5.16
N THR A 269 -29.34 -21.71 -4.95
CA THR A 269 -30.08 -21.01 -6.02
C THR A 269 -29.36 -19.73 -6.41
N ARG A 270 -28.84 -18.97 -5.43
CA ARG A 270 -28.13 -17.72 -5.69
C ARG A 270 -26.83 -17.95 -6.45
N GLU A 271 -26.07 -18.96 -6.08
CA GLU A 271 -24.85 -19.35 -6.80
C GLU A 271 -25.15 -19.68 -8.27
N ASN A 272 -26.18 -20.49 -8.52
CA ASN A 272 -26.57 -20.84 -9.89
C ASN A 272 -27.07 -19.63 -10.69
N GLU A 273 -27.82 -18.70 -10.07
CA GLU A 273 -28.25 -17.46 -10.71
C GLU A 273 -27.05 -16.59 -11.12
N ILE A 274 -26.06 -16.45 -10.22
CA ILE A 274 -24.85 -15.68 -10.49
C ILE A 274 -24.05 -16.32 -11.61
N LEU A 275 -23.80 -17.62 -11.57
CA LEU A 275 -23.03 -18.33 -12.58
C LEU A 275 -23.67 -18.18 -13.97
N LYS A 276 -24.99 -18.33 -14.05
CA LYS A 276 -25.72 -18.13 -15.31
C LYS A 276 -25.58 -16.69 -15.84
N GLU A 277 -25.74 -15.69 -14.96
CA GLU A 277 -25.62 -14.27 -15.37
C GLU A 277 -24.17 -13.96 -15.79
N LEU A 278 -23.17 -14.57 -15.16
CA LEU A 278 -21.75 -14.46 -15.55
C LEU A 278 -21.52 -15.03 -16.95
N ASP A 279 -22.06 -16.21 -17.25
CA ASP A 279 -21.93 -16.85 -18.57
C ASP A 279 -22.58 -15.98 -19.66
N ASP A 280 -23.80 -15.48 -19.43
CA ASP A 280 -24.54 -14.62 -20.37
C ASP A 280 -23.77 -13.32 -20.66
N ILE A 281 -23.22 -12.66 -19.62
CA ILE A 281 -22.45 -11.43 -19.77
C ILE A 281 -21.11 -11.71 -20.46
N THR A 282 -20.42 -12.76 -20.10
CA THR A 282 -19.13 -13.14 -20.70
C THR A 282 -19.29 -13.42 -22.19
N ALA A 283 -20.32 -14.15 -22.58
CA ALA A 283 -20.64 -14.41 -24.00
C ALA A 283 -20.92 -13.09 -24.76
N TYR A 284 -21.68 -12.15 -24.16
CA TYR A 284 -21.92 -10.84 -24.75
C TYR A 284 -20.64 -10.03 -24.94
N LEU A 285 -19.79 -9.98 -23.91
CA LEU A 285 -18.55 -9.21 -23.94
C LEU A 285 -17.56 -9.78 -24.97
N ASN A 286 -17.41 -11.10 -25.03
CA ASN A 286 -16.53 -11.76 -26.02
C ASN A 286 -16.92 -11.44 -27.46
N ASN A 287 -18.21 -11.30 -27.72
CA ASN A 287 -18.72 -10.98 -29.06
C ASN A 287 -18.67 -9.49 -29.40
N THR A 288 -18.63 -8.59 -28.41
CA THR A 288 -18.89 -7.15 -28.64
C THR A 288 -17.73 -6.26 -28.17
N SER A 289 -17.07 -6.55 -27.03
CA SER A 289 -16.24 -5.56 -26.32
C SER A 289 -14.83 -5.40 -26.88
N ASN A 290 -14.17 -6.50 -27.24
CA ASN A 290 -12.73 -6.48 -27.57
C ASN A 290 -12.41 -5.60 -28.80
N HIS A 291 -13.33 -5.48 -29.74
CA HIS A 291 -13.13 -4.64 -30.91
C HIS A 291 -13.55 -3.18 -30.72
N LEU A 292 -14.54 -2.89 -29.86
CA LEU A 292 -15.06 -1.51 -29.72
C LEU A 292 -14.11 -0.59 -28.96
N LEU A 293 -13.58 -1.05 -27.82
CA LEU A 293 -12.69 -0.24 -26.98
C LEU A 293 -11.32 -0.05 -27.65
N ASP A 294 -10.77 -1.12 -28.22
CA ASP A 294 -9.50 -1.08 -28.96
C ASP A 294 -9.62 -0.18 -30.19
N ASN A 295 -10.71 -0.28 -30.93
CA ASN A 295 -10.95 0.60 -32.09
C ASN A 295 -11.07 2.06 -31.67
N LEU A 296 -11.84 2.37 -30.60
CA LEU A 296 -11.93 3.76 -30.10
C LEU A 296 -10.57 4.27 -29.66
N THR A 297 -9.78 3.48 -28.95
CA THR A 297 -8.44 3.85 -28.47
C THR A 297 -7.51 4.13 -29.65
N ASN A 298 -7.49 3.24 -30.64
CA ASN A 298 -6.65 3.36 -31.83
C ASN A 298 -7.07 4.56 -32.68
N ASP A 299 -8.35 4.73 -32.91
CA ASP A 299 -8.87 5.88 -33.69
C ASP A 299 -8.58 7.20 -32.95
N SER A 300 -8.81 7.26 -31.63
CA SER A 300 -8.47 8.42 -30.81
C SER A 300 -6.97 8.75 -30.87
N MET A 301 -6.10 7.75 -30.89
CA MET A 301 -4.66 7.93 -31.01
C MET A 301 -4.27 8.43 -32.41
N LYS A 302 -4.86 7.86 -33.46
CA LYS A 302 -4.67 8.33 -34.84
C LYS A 302 -5.08 9.80 -34.98
N PHE A 303 -6.26 10.16 -34.43
CA PHE A 303 -6.75 11.53 -34.45
C PHE A 303 -5.80 12.49 -33.73
N LEU A 304 -5.35 12.17 -32.54
CA LEU A 304 -4.39 12.97 -31.77
C LEU A 304 -3.07 13.16 -32.54
N LYS A 305 -2.52 12.08 -33.10
CA LYS A 305 -1.28 12.10 -33.89
C LYS A 305 -1.44 12.90 -35.15
N ASN A 306 -2.54 12.76 -35.90
CA ASN A 306 -2.83 13.53 -37.09
C ASN A 306 -2.95 15.02 -36.77
N TYR A 307 -3.64 15.40 -35.69
CA TYR A 307 -3.74 16.77 -35.21
C TYR A 307 -2.34 17.36 -34.92
N LEU A 308 -1.49 16.63 -34.18
CA LEU A 308 -0.14 17.06 -33.85
C LEU A 308 0.75 17.16 -35.09
N ALA A 309 0.67 16.22 -36.03
CA ALA A 309 1.40 16.25 -37.29
C ALA A 309 1.04 17.53 -38.07
N ASN A 310 -0.25 17.82 -38.26
CA ASN A 310 -0.73 19.02 -38.95
C ASN A 310 -0.28 20.33 -38.29
N LYS A 311 -0.17 20.34 -36.95
CA LYS A 311 0.30 21.51 -36.20
C LYS A 311 1.80 21.77 -36.40
N TYR A 312 2.64 20.73 -36.37
CA TYR A 312 4.10 20.88 -36.29
C TYR A 312 4.84 20.68 -37.62
N GLU A 313 4.25 20.01 -38.61
CA GLU A 313 4.91 19.70 -39.88
C GLU A 313 5.29 20.94 -40.71
N LYS A 314 4.58 22.05 -40.55
CA LYS A 314 4.85 23.31 -41.28
C LYS A 314 6.21 23.92 -40.92
N ASN A 315 6.81 23.45 -39.82
CA ASN A 315 8.10 23.96 -39.34
C ASN A 315 9.23 23.03 -39.81
N THR A 316 10.15 23.56 -40.61
CA THR A 316 11.29 22.80 -41.16
C THR A 316 12.28 22.40 -40.06
N TYR A 317 12.45 23.23 -39.04
CA TYR A 317 13.34 23.03 -37.89
C TYR A 317 12.61 23.38 -36.59
N ARG A 318 12.98 22.69 -35.54
CA ARG A 318 12.47 22.93 -34.23
C ARG A 318 13.16 24.12 -33.57
N GLN A 319 12.39 25.03 -32.99
CA GLN A 319 12.93 26.13 -32.22
C GLN A 319 13.59 25.63 -30.95
N LEU A 320 14.84 26.02 -30.69
CA LEU A 320 15.56 25.76 -29.46
C LEU A 320 15.46 26.97 -28.54
N PHE A 321 15.34 26.72 -27.25
CA PHE A 321 15.16 27.77 -26.25
C PHE A 321 16.32 27.80 -25.27
N THR A 322 16.63 28.96 -24.74
CA THR A 322 17.64 29.23 -23.71
C THR A 322 16.96 29.52 -22.38
N SER A 323 17.75 29.66 -21.31
CA SER A 323 17.23 30.00 -19.98
C SER A 323 16.57 31.40 -19.94
N GLU A 324 16.96 32.34 -20.84
CA GLU A 324 16.37 33.65 -20.92
C GLU A 324 14.96 33.60 -21.53
N ASP A 325 14.71 32.67 -22.44
CA ASP A 325 13.43 32.58 -23.16
C ASP A 325 12.30 32.19 -22.20
N PHE A 326 12.59 31.51 -21.08
CA PHE A 326 11.58 31.24 -20.06
C PHE A 326 10.92 32.48 -19.49
N LEU A 327 11.66 33.60 -19.46
CA LEU A 327 11.17 34.88 -18.97
C LEU A 327 10.71 35.81 -20.09
N LYS A 328 11.45 35.84 -21.23
CA LYS A 328 11.20 36.76 -22.32
C LYS A 328 10.15 36.28 -23.33
N ASN A 329 10.18 34.96 -23.63
CA ASN A 329 9.38 34.38 -24.73
C ASN A 329 8.56 33.14 -24.23
N PRO A 330 7.83 33.23 -23.11
CA PRO A 330 7.18 32.06 -22.52
C PRO A 330 6.08 31.43 -23.39
N TYR A 331 5.41 32.26 -24.22
CA TYR A 331 4.35 31.77 -25.11
C TYR A 331 4.90 31.04 -26.33
N ASP A 332 6.09 31.34 -26.80
CA ASP A 332 6.77 30.57 -27.84
C ASP A 332 7.13 29.20 -27.36
N ILE A 333 7.59 29.09 -26.07
CA ILE A 333 7.83 27.82 -25.41
C ILE A 333 6.53 27.04 -25.31
N LEU A 334 5.42 27.64 -24.91
CA LEU A 334 4.12 26.99 -24.79
C LEU A 334 3.54 26.57 -26.14
N ASN A 335 3.83 27.29 -27.19
CA ASN A 335 3.44 26.88 -28.53
C ASN A 335 4.19 25.63 -29.00
N GLU A 336 5.49 25.54 -28.68
CA GLU A 336 6.35 24.41 -29.01
C GLU A 336 6.14 23.23 -28.05
N TYR A 337 6.00 23.52 -26.76
CA TYR A 337 5.81 22.54 -25.67
C TYR A 337 4.53 22.87 -24.88
N PRO A 338 3.35 22.46 -25.37
CA PRO A 338 2.08 22.80 -24.73
C PRO A 338 1.84 22.04 -23.41
N VAL A 339 2.66 21.03 -23.09
CA VAL A 339 2.60 20.27 -21.83
C VAL A 339 3.81 20.60 -20.97
N ILE A 340 3.58 21.25 -19.84
CA ILE A 340 4.61 21.60 -18.86
C ILE A 340 4.49 20.70 -17.65
N LEU A 341 5.56 20.04 -17.24
CA LEU A 341 5.63 19.27 -16.00
C LEU A 341 6.41 20.05 -14.95
N SER A 342 5.85 20.17 -13.75
CA SER A 342 6.43 20.94 -12.66
C SER A 342 6.12 20.34 -11.29
N THR A 343 6.77 20.85 -10.24
CA THR A 343 6.30 20.64 -8.87
C THR A 343 5.22 21.66 -8.54
N THR A 344 4.32 21.32 -7.61
CA THR A 344 3.28 22.23 -7.13
C THR A 344 3.89 23.55 -6.63
N PHE A 345 4.99 23.47 -5.89
CA PHE A 345 5.71 24.64 -5.39
C PHE A 345 6.33 25.51 -6.50
N SER A 346 6.78 24.92 -7.61
CA SER A 346 7.42 25.63 -8.71
C SER A 346 6.47 25.97 -9.87
N SER A 347 5.18 25.68 -9.72
CA SER A 347 4.18 25.85 -10.77
C SER A 347 4.24 27.23 -11.44
N ARG A 348 4.29 28.29 -10.63
CA ARG A 348 4.32 29.66 -11.08
C ARG A 348 5.68 30.13 -11.66
N ASP A 349 6.78 29.52 -11.15
CA ASP A 349 8.14 29.86 -11.59
C ASP A 349 8.64 28.96 -12.74
N SER A 350 7.79 28.11 -13.28
CA SER A 350 8.19 27.24 -14.41
C SER A 350 8.56 28.05 -15.64
N LEU A 351 7.77 29.09 -15.90
CA LEU A 351 8.01 30.11 -16.92
C LEU A 351 7.93 31.51 -16.29
N ASN A 352 7.53 32.53 -17.05
CA ASN A 352 7.31 33.87 -16.53
C ASN A 352 6.12 33.90 -15.55
N ASP A 353 6.23 34.74 -14.52
CA ASP A 353 5.21 34.89 -13.44
C ASP A 353 3.81 35.33 -13.97
N ASN A 354 3.71 35.90 -15.15
CA ASN A 354 2.45 36.34 -15.76
C ASN A 354 1.78 35.27 -16.62
N VAL A 355 2.41 34.09 -16.79
CA VAL A 355 1.83 33.01 -17.59
C VAL A 355 0.64 32.41 -16.85
N VAL A 356 -0.47 32.30 -17.55
CA VAL A 356 -1.66 31.59 -17.12
C VAL A 356 -1.94 30.45 -18.09
N TYR A 357 -1.84 29.23 -17.62
CA TYR A 357 -2.13 28.02 -18.39
C TYR A 357 -3.65 27.87 -18.58
N ASP A 358 -4.06 27.31 -19.72
CA ASP A 358 -5.48 27.02 -19.94
C ASP A 358 -5.96 25.97 -18.95
N TYR A 359 -5.11 24.95 -18.62
CA TYR A 359 -5.37 23.94 -17.60
C TYR A 359 -4.16 23.74 -16.70
N VAL A 360 -4.44 23.52 -15.42
CA VAL A 360 -3.48 22.91 -14.48
C VAL A 360 -4.09 21.62 -13.94
N ILE A 361 -3.35 20.51 -14.04
CA ILE A 361 -3.70 19.23 -13.47
C ILE A 361 -2.80 19.00 -12.26
N MET A 362 -3.39 18.88 -11.06
CA MET A 362 -2.66 18.61 -9.83
C MET A 362 -2.85 17.15 -9.45
N ASP A 363 -1.78 16.36 -9.49
CA ASP A 363 -1.78 14.98 -9.04
C ASP A 363 -1.32 14.87 -7.59
N GLU A 364 -1.76 13.79 -6.88
CA GLU A 364 -1.52 13.54 -5.46
C GLU A 364 -1.89 14.74 -4.56
N SER A 365 -3.00 15.41 -4.87
CA SER A 365 -3.46 16.63 -4.21
C SER A 365 -3.83 16.47 -2.73
N SER A 366 -4.02 15.24 -2.26
CA SER A 366 -4.17 14.92 -0.83
C SER A 366 -2.91 15.23 -0.02
N GLN A 367 -1.71 15.26 -0.64
CA GLN A 367 -0.45 15.56 0.01
C GLN A 367 -0.02 17.03 -0.14
N VAL A 368 -0.81 17.85 -0.81
CA VAL A 368 -0.50 19.27 -1.06
C VAL A 368 -1.11 20.12 0.04
N ASP A 369 -0.33 21.02 0.64
CA ASP A 369 -0.84 22.01 1.57
C ASP A 369 -1.65 23.10 0.84
N ILE A 370 -2.54 23.76 1.56
CA ILE A 370 -3.48 24.76 0.99
C ILE A 370 -2.73 25.90 0.30
N ALA A 371 -1.65 26.40 0.90
CA ALA A 371 -0.95 27.56 0.36
C ALA A 371 -0.23 27.20 -0.95
N THR A 372 0.45 26.07 -0.99
CA THR A 372 1.13 25.61 -2.21
C THR A 372 0.11 25.25 -3.30
N GLY A 373 -1.02 24.66 -2.93
CA GLY A 373 -2.12 24.36 -3.86
C GLY A 373 -2.74 25.66 -4.46
N ALA A 374 -2.99 26.66 -3.62
CA ALA A 374 -3.49 27.96 -4.05
C ALA A 374 -2.50 28.68 -5.00
N LEU A 375 -1.19 28.54 -4.76
CA LEU A 375 -0.17 29.08 -5.65
C LEU A 375 -0.28 28.46 -7.06
N ALA A 376 -0.41 27.13 -7.16
CA ALA A 376 -0.60 26.46 -8.45
C ALA A 376 -1.93 26.85 -9.11
N MET A 377 -3.00 27.00 -8.32
CA MET A 377 -4.30 27.43 -8.83
C MET A 377 -4.30 28.87 -9.37
N SER A 378 -3.36 29.73 -8.89
CA SER A 378 -3.24 31.11 -9.35
C SER A 378 -2.79 31.29 -10.82
N CYS A 379 -2.19 30.24 -11.39
CA CYS A 379 -1.74 30.25 -12.78
C CYS A 379 -2.59 29.36 -13.71
N ALA A 380 -3.81 28.97 -13.26
CA ALA A 380 -4.72 28.11 -14.01
C ALA A 380 -6.02 28.84 -14.38
N LYS A 381 -6.44 28.80 -15.65
CA LYS A 381 -7.84 29.14 -16.00
C LYS A 381 -8.79 28.03 -15.53
N ASN A 382 -8.46 26.78 -15.86
CA ASN A 382 -9.20 25.60 -15.44
C ASN A 382 -8.30 24.71 -14.59
N MET A 383 -8.88 24.05 -13.56
CA MET A 383 -8.15 23.21 -12.62
C MET A 383 -8.75 21.82 -12.52
N VAL A 384 -7.90 20.79 -12.72
CA VAL A 384 -8.25 19.40 -12.46
C VAL A 384 -7.44 18.93 -11.25
N ILE A 385 -8.14 18.56 -10.18
CA ILE A 385 -7.55 18.18 -8.90
C ILE A 385 -7.71 16.67 -8.74
N VAL A 386 -6.59 15.96 -8.83
CA VAL A 386 -6.55 14.49 -8.75
C VAL A 386 -5.92 14.10 -7.43
N GLY A 387 -6.57 13.20 -6.69
CA GLY A 387 -6.06 12.70 -5.41
C GLY A 387 -6.99 11.68 -4.80
N ASP A 388 -6.75 11.34 -3.54
CA ASP A 388 -7.59 10.40 -2.80
C ASP A 388 -7.68 10.85 -1.34
N THR A 389 -8.89 11.13 -0.88
CA THR A 389 -9.14 11.56 0.51
C THR A 389 -8.92 10.46 1.54
N ASN A 390 -8.81 9.21 1.12
CA ASN A 390 -8.54 8.04 1.97
C ASN A 390 -7.07 7.58 1.91
N GLN A 391 -6.19 8.34 1.25
CA GLN A 391 -4.74 8.14 1.29
C GLN A 391 -4.07 9.19 2.17
N LEU A 392 -2.74 9.09 2.31
CA LEU A 392 -1.95 9.95 3.19
C LEU A 392 -2.23 11.44 2.92
N PRO A 393 -2.66 12.20 3.93
CA PRO A 393 -2.77 13.66 3.83
C PRO A 393 -1.40 14.34 3.89
N ASN A 394 -1.36 15.63 3.63
CA ASN A 394 -0.20 16.45 3.95
C ASN A 394 0.04 16.45 5.47
N VAL A 395 1.31 16.36 5.85
CA VAL A 395 1.71 16.39 7.27
C VAL A 395 2.12 17.80 7.66
N VAL A 396 1.44 18.35 8.64
CA VAL A 396 1.77 19.67 9.21
C VAL A 396 2.37 19.47 10.61
N ASP A 397 3.55 20.04 10.84
CA ASP A 397 4.14 19.98 12.19
C ASP A 397 3.33 20.81 13.20
N LYS A 398 3.36 20.41 14.46
CA LYS A 398 2.56 20.99 15.53
C LYS A 398 2.81 22.49 15.75
N HIS A 399 4.05 22.95 15.53
CA HIS A 399 4.41 24.36 15.69
C HIS A 399 3.80 25.21 14.56
N THR A 400 3.85 24.71 13.34
CA THR A 400 3.22 25.35 12.17
C THR A 400 1.69 25.34 12.31
N GLU A 401 1.10 24.25 12.78
CA GLU A 401 -0.36 24.15 13.04
C GLU A 401 -0.83 25.25 14.01
N ILE A 402 -0.19 25.37 15.19
CA ILE A 402 -0.55 26.38 16.20
C ILE A 402 -0.48 27.80 15.61
N ARG A 403 0.58 28.11 14.87
CA ARG A 403 0.72 29.44 14.24
C ARG A 403 -0.32 29.69 13.16
N ALA A 404 -0.64 28.70 12.34
CA ALA A 404 -1.65 28.79 11.31
C ALA A 404 -3.05 28.97 11.90
N ASP A 405 -3.37 28.27 13.00
CA ASP A 405 -4.65 28.38 13.70
C ASP A 405 -4.86 29.78 14.32
N VAL A 406 -3.81 30.44 14.79
CA VAL A 406 -3.88 31.84 15.23
C VAL A 406 -4.33 32.74 14.08
N ILE A 407 -3.72 32.61 12.89
CA ILE A 407 -4.08 33.37 11.70
C ILE A 407 -5.51 33.02 11.23
N PHE A 408 -5.84 31.72 11.21
CA PHE A 408 -7.15 31.24 10.82
C PHE A 408 -8.27 31.88 11.67
N ASN A 409 -8.09 31.92 13.00
CA ASN A 409 -9.04 32.51 13.93
C ASN A 409 -9.09 34.04 13.81
N GLN A 410 -7.94 34.70 13.59
CA GLN A 410 -7.87 36.16 13.42
C GLN A 410 -8.71 36.65 12.24
N TYR A 411 -8.71 35.91 11.13
CA TYR A 411 -9.47 36.27 9.91
C TYR A 411 -10.86 35.66 9.83
N ASN A 412 -11.28 34.90 10.84
CA ASN A 412 -12.58 34.22 10.91
C ASN A 412 -12.93 33.47 9.60
N LEU A 413 -11.98 32.67 9.14
CA LEU A 413 -12.11 31.92 7.88
C LEU A 413 -13.07 30.73 8.02
N SER A 414 -13.65 30.28 6.90
CA SER A 414 -14.42 29.05 6.91
C SER A 414 -13.52 27.83 7.18
N LYS A 415 -14.09 26.76 7.81
CA LYS A 415 -13.32 25.56 8.21
C LYS A 415 -12.52 24.94 7.08
N GLY A 416 -13.03 25.01 5.85
CA GLY A 416 -12.34 24.49 4.68
C GLY A 416 -10.98 25.11 4.39
N TYR A 417 -10.71 26.35 4.87
CA TYR A 417 -9.42 27.01 4.74
C TYR A 417 -8.45 26.75 5.89
N ARG A 418 -8.74 25.81 6.79
CA ARG A 418 -7.85 25.46 7.89
C ARG A 418 -6.57 24.81 7.32
N PHE A 419 -5.39 25.28 7.73
CA PHE A 419 -4.10 24.89 7.15
C PHE A 419 -3.75 23.40 7.35
N THR A 420 -4.39 22.74 8.32
CA THR A 420 -4.27 21.29 8.56
C THR A 420 -4.97 20.46 7.47
N ASN A 421 -5.93 21.03 6.75
CA ASN A 421 -6.54 20.35 5.61
C ASN A 421 -5.52 20.19 4.49
N SER A 422 -5.59 19.08 3.75
CA SER A 422 -4.95 19.02 2.45
C SER A 422 -5.66 19.93 1.45
N PHE A 423 -4.97 20.31 0.38
CA PHE A 423 -5.61 21.13 -0.67
C PHE A 423 -6.86 20.46 -1.25
N LEU A 424 -6.81 19.15 -1.46
CA LEU A 424 -7.97 18.36 -1.89
C LEU A 424 -9.16 18.51 -0.93
N GLN A 425 -8.93 18.28 0.37
CA GLN A 425 -9.97 18.43 1.40
C GLN A 425 -10.52 19.85 1.45
N SER A 426 -9.61 20.84 1.41
CA SER A 426 -9.99 22.25 1.40
C SER A 426 -10.91 22.61 0.22
N VAL A 427 -10.56 22.18 -1.00
CA VAL A 427 -11.41 22.43 -2.16
C VAL A 427 -12.78 21.77 -2.01
N LEU A 428 -12.85 20.55 -1.52
CA LEU A 428 -14.11 19.83 -1.32
C LEU A 428 -15.02 20.51 -0.26
N GLU A 429 -14.42 21.04 0.80
CA GLU A 429 -15.17 21.75 1.85
C GLU A 429 -15.58 23.15 1.45
N VAL A 430 -14.68 23.89 0.78
CA VAL A 430 -14.93 25.27 0.36
C VAL A 430 -15.89 25.34 -0.81
N THR A 431 -15.82 24.38 -1.73
CA THR A 431 -16.67 24.32 -2.94
C THR A 431 -17.55 23.07 -2.95
N PRO A 432 -18.57 22.96 -2.08
CA PRO A 432 -19.39 21.75 -1.95
C PRO A 432 -20.13 21.35 -3.23
N ASN A 433 -20.31 22.27 -4.15
CA ASN A 433 -20.93 22.02 -5.47
C ASN A 433 -19.91 21.73 -6.58
N VAL A 434 -18.63 21.57 -6.25
CA VAL A 434 -17.61 21.22 -7.26
C VAL A 434 -17.92 19.85 -7.88
N THR A 435 -17.71 19.75 -9.18
CA THR A 435 -17.91 18.48 -9.89
C THR A 435 -16.88 17.47 -9.43
N GLN A 436 -17.36 16.37 -8.82
CA GLN A 436 -16.53 15.27 -8.35
C GLN A 436 -16.80 14.01 -9.17
N THR A 437 -15.74 13.25 -9.42
CA THR A 437 -15.83 11.93 -10.02
C THR A 437 -14.92 10.98 -9.28
N MET A 438 -15.45 9.86 -8.82
CA MET A 438 -14.65 8.79 -8.22
C MET A 438 -14.32 7.76 -9.29
N LEU A 439 -13.04 7.47 -9.47
CA LEU A 439 -12.58 6.32 -10.25
C LEU A 439 -12.86 5.07 -9.45
N ARG A 440 -13.55 4.10 -10.03
CA ARG A 440 -14.09 2.96 -9.27
C ARG A 440 -13.44 1.64 -9.65
N GLU A 441 -13.05 1.48 -10.90
CA GLU A 441 -12.54 0.21 -11.43
C GLU A 441 -11.07 0.04 -11.03
N HIS A 442 -10.81 -1.00 -10.23
CA HIS A 442 -9.48 -1.32 -9.70
C HIS A 442 -8.83 -2.45 -10.50
N TYR A 443 -7.59 -2.23 -10.96
CA TYR A 443 -6.85 -3.15 -11.86
C TYR A 443 -5.48 -3.60 -11.31
N ARG A 444 -5.19 -3.41 -10.02
CA ARG A 444 -3.83 -3.63 -9.50
C ARG A 444 -3.73 -4.85 -8.61
N CYS A 445 -4.40 -4.81 -7.48
CA CYS A 445 -4.23 -5.78 -6.41
C CYS A 445 -5.12 -7.00 -6.62
N HIS A 446 -4.69 -8.14 -6.10
CA HIS A 446 -5.53 -9.32 -5.99
C HIS A 446 -6.85 -8.99 -5.28
N PRO A 447 -8.00 -9.56 -5.71
CA PRO A 447 -9.31 -9.24 -5.13
C PRO A 447 -9.36 -9.31 -3.61
N LYS A 448 -8.77 -10.36 -3.01
CA LYS A 448 -8.74 -10.54 -1.55
C LYS A 448 -7.97 -9.45 -0.80
N ILE A 449 -6.95 -8.86 -1.41
CA ILE A 449 -6.18 -7.77 -0.80
C ILE A 449 -6.96 -6.47 -0.83
N ILE A 450 -7.45 -6.09 -2.01
CA ILE A 450 -8.10 -4.79 -2.16
C ILE A 450 -9.52 -4.75 -1.59
N GLU A 451 -10.18 -5.89 -1.46
CA GLU A 451 -11.53 -5.96 -0.87
C GLU A 451 -11.53 -5.49 0.58
N PHE A 452 -10.48 -5.76 1.36
CA PHE A 452 -10.33 -5.16 2.68
C PHE A 452 -10.39 -3.64 2.62
N CYS A 453 -9.55 -3.02 1.76
CA CYS A 453 -9.53 -1.58 1.59
C CYS A 453 -10.88 -1.06 1.08
N ASN A 454 -11.50 -1.79 0.15
CA ASN A 454 -12.80 -1.45 -0.42
C ASN A 454 -13.88 -1.35 0.65
N GLN A 455 -13.99 -2.34 1.51
CA GLN A 455 -15.00 -2.35 2.58
C GLN A 455 -14.67 -1.33 3.67
N LYS A 456 -13.42 -1.28 4.11
CA LYS A 456 -13.01 -0.46 5.24
C LYS A 456 -12.97 1.03 4.92
N PHE A 457 -12.42 1.43 3.76
CA PHE A 457 -12.12 2.82 3.44
C PHE A 457 -12.98 3.39 2.30
N TYR A 458 -13.47 2.56 1.37
CA TYR A 458 -14.20 3.02 0.20
C TYR A 458 -15.70 2.64 0.20
N ARG A 459 -16.21 2.11 1.33
CA ARG A 459 -17.65 1.78 1.52
C ARG A 459 -18.18 0.81 0.45
N GLY A 460 -17.34 -0.09 -0.06
CA GLY A 460 -17.72 -1.03 -1.11
C GLY A 460 -17.90 -0.42 -2.51
N ASN A 461 -17.44 0.82 -2.73
CA ASN A 461 -17.65 1.52 -4.00
C ASN A 461 -16.67 1.13 -5.11
N LEU A 462 -15.56 0.43 -4.79
CA LEU A 462 -14.63 -0.05 -5.81
C LEU A 462 -15.20 -1.25 -6.54
N ILE A 463 -14.97 -1.28 -7.83
CA ILE A 463 -15.28 -2.40 -8.72
C ILE A 463 -13.97 -3.10 -9.02
N ILE A 464 -13.78 -4.30 -8.47
CA ILE A 464 -12.53 -5.03 -8.59
C ILE A 464 -12.53 -5.76 -9.94
N MET A 465 -11.63 -5.34 -10.83
CA MET A 465 -11.51 -5.86 -12.19
C MET A 465 -10.42 -6.95 -12.31
N THR A 466 -9.65 -7.18 -11.25
CA THR A 466 -8.69 -8.27 -11.16
C THR A 466 -9.40 -9.58 -10.83
N GLU A 467 -8.82 -10.71 -11.27
CA GLU A 467 -9.39 -12.03 -11.09
C GLU A 467 -8.74 -12.76 -9.91
N ASP A 468 -9.53 -13.62 -9.27
CA ASP A 468 -9.10 -14.55 -8.23
C ASP A 468 -9.12 -15.96 -8.84
N HIS A 469 -7.95 -16.56 -9.04
CA HIS A 469 -7.81 -17.90 -9.61
C HIS A 469 -7.73 -19.00 -8.54
N GLY A 470 -8.04 -18.65 -7.29
CA GLY A 470 -8.04 -19.57 -6.15
C GLY A 470 -6.65 -19.74 -5.52
N GLU A 471 -5.81 -18.71 -5.59
CA GLU A 471 -4.51 -18.68 -4.93
C GLU A 471 -4.69 -18.82 -3.41
N LYS A 472 -3.89 -19.71 -2.78
CA LYS A 472 -4.06 -20.08 -1.37
C LYS A 472 -3.26 -19.22 -0.39
N ASP A 473 -2.24 -18.51 -0.88
CA ASP A 473 -1.26 -17.80 -0.07
C ASP A 473 -1.25 -16.27 -0.27
N VAL A 474 -2.39 -15.71 -0.65
CA VAL A 474 -2.55 -14.27 -0.95
C VAL A 474 -2.38 -13.39 0.29
N LEU A 475 -2.89 -13.86 1.43
CA LEU A 475 -2.86 -13.15 2.70
C LEU A 475 -2.26 -14.04 3.78
N LYS A 476 -1.43 -13.47 4.65
CA LYS A 476 -0.84 -14.18 5.78
C LYS A 476 -0.59 -13.24 6.95
N VAL A 477 -0.84 -13.70 8.16
CA VAL A 477 -0.46 -13.00 9.39
C VAL A 477 0.51 -13.87 10.18
N ILE A 478 1.61 -13.27 10.62
CA ILE A 478 2.55 -13.92 11.53
C ILE A 478 2.62 -13.09 12.81
N LYS A 479 2.23 -13.71 13.92
CA LYS A 479 2.28 -13.11 15.24
C LYS A 479 3.61 -13.47 15.91
N THR A 480 4.26 -12.49 16.54
CA THR A 480 5.42 -12.79 17.38
C THR A 480 4.97 -13.62 18.59
N VAL A 481 5.88 -14.30 19.27
CA VAL A 481 5.62 -14.76 20.64
C VAL A 481 5.25 -13.57 21.53
N LYS A 482 4.43 -13.78 22.56
CA LYS A 482 4.06 -12.70 23.50
C LYS A 482 5.30 -12.15 24.20
N GLY A 483 5.40 -10.83 24.33
CA GLY A 483 6.53 -10.19 25.00
C GLY A 483 6.66 -8.71 24.65
N ASN A 484 7.66 -8.06 25.26
CA ASN A 484 8.00 -6.66 25.00
C ASN A 484 9.22 -6.61 24.08
N HIS A 485 8.99 -6.77 22.79
CA HIS A 485 10.03 -6.88 21.77
C HIS A 485 10.38 -5.52 21.11
N SER A 486 9.51 -4.53 21.23
CA SER A 486 9.71 -3.20 20.68
C SER A 486 10.50 -2.28 21.62
N ARG A 487 11.48 -1.56 21.09
CA ARG A 487 12.28 -0.54 21.78
C ARG A 487 12.60 0.62 20.86
N ASN A 488 12.23 1.84 21.22
CA ASN A 488 12.51 3.03 20.42
C ASN A 488 12.04 2.90 18.95
N HIS A 489 10.81 2.38 18.74
CA HIS A 489 10.25 2.14 17.41
C HIS A 489 11.07 1.18 16.54
N PHE A 490 11.64 0.17 17.19
CA PHE A 490 12.43 -0.89 16.56
C PHE A 490 12.12 -2.22 17.22
N SER A 491 11.98 -3.29 16.44
CA SER A 491 11.76 -4.66 16.89
C SER A 491 12.65 -5.63 16.12
N GLN A 492 13.73 -6.08 16.77
CA GLN A 492 14.61 -7.11 16.21
C GLN A 492 13.85 -8.42 15.97
N ARG A 493 12.90 -8.76 16.86
CA ARG A 493 12.08 -9.96 16.73
C ARG A 493 11.33 -10.01 15.40
N GLN A 494 10.72 -8.90 14.99
CA GLN A 494 10.02 -8.85 13.69
C GLN A 494 11.00 -8.95 12.52
N ILE A 495 12.21 -8.40 12.63
CA ILE A 495 13.26 -8.57 11.61
C ILE A 495 13.70 -10.03 11.52
N ASP A 496 13.92 -10.69 12.66
CA ASP A 496 14.32 -12.10 12.69
C ASP A 496 13.24 -13.01 12.07
N ILE A 497 11.96 -12.73 12.33
CA ILE A 497 10.84 -13.42 11.68
C ILE A 497 10.89 -13.23 10.17
N ILE A 498 11.04 -12.00 9.70
CA ILE A 498 11.11 -11.71 8.26
C ILE A 498 12.30 -12.45 7.63
N LYS A 499 13.47 -12.40 8.27
CA LYS A 499 14.71 -12.99 7.75
C LYS A 499 14.69 -14.51 7.77
N ASN A 500 14.24 -15.12 8.88
CA ASN A 500 14.42 -16.54 9.14
C ASN A 500 13.19 -17.40 8.79
N GLU A 501 11.98 -16.81 8.79
CA GLU A 501 10.74 -17.54 8.46
C GLU A 501 10.15 -17.08 7.12
N ILE A 502 9.95 -15.75 6.91
CA ILE A 502 9.22 -15.27 5.74
C ILE A 502 10.07 -15.39 4.47
N ILE A 503 11.30 -14.87 4.48
CA ILE A 503 12.13 -14.85 3.27
C ILE A 503 12.40 -16.27 2.76
N PRO A 504 12.76 -17.27 3.59
CA PRO A 504 13.01 -18.62 3.10
C PRO A 504 11.76 -19.35 2.60
N ASN A 505 10.61 -19.15 3.24
CA ASN A 505 9.41 -19.96 3.02
C ASN A 505 8.39 -19.31 2.08
N ASP A 506 8.31 -17.97 2.07
CA ASP A 506 7.23 -17.23 1.41
C ASP A 506 7.69 -16.38 0.23
N ILE A 507 9.00 -16.10 0.09
CA ILE A 507 9.53 -15.17 -0.92
C ILE A 507 10.28 -15.91 -2.02
N THR A 508 9.71 -15.91 -3.21
CA THR A 508 10.31 -16.49 -4.43
C THR A 508 11.11 -15.45 -5.23
N ASN A 509 10.68 -14.19 -5.22
CA ASN A 509 11.32 -13.11 -5.96
C ASN A 509 11.56 -11.87 -5.08
N LYS A 510 12.80 -11.70 -4.63
CA LYS A 510 13.21 -10.58 -3.78
C LYS A 510 13.04 -9.22 -4.45
N LYS A 511 13.25 -9.10 -5.78
CA LYS A 511 13.14 -7.82 -6.51
C LYS A 511 11.70 -7.33 -6.58
N GLU A 512 10.73 -8.26 -6.65
CA GLU A 512 9.30 -7.97 -6.65
C GLU A 512 8.69 -8.04 -5.24
N THR A 513 9.54 -8.00 -4.20
CA THR A 513 9.12 -7.93 -2.79
C THR A 513 9.49 -6.59 -2.19
N GLY A 514 8.62 -6.07 -1.33
CA GLY A 514 8.86 -4.88 -0.53
C GLY A 514 8.57 -5.11 0.94
N ILE A 515 9.35 -4.47 1.82
CA ILE A 515 9.08 -4.45 3.26
C ILE A 515 8.72 -3.03 3.65
N ILE A 516 7.56 -2.88 4.28
CA ILE A 516 7.03 -1.60 4.73
C ILE A 516 6.97 -1.60 6.26
N SER A 517 7.44 -0.51 6.86
CA SER A 517 7.28 -0.26 8.28
C SER A 517 6.86 1.20 8.53
N PRO A 518 6.11 1.51 9.60
CA PRO A 518 5.78 2.89 9.93
C PRO A 518 6.99 3.72 10.39
N TYR A 519 8.07 3.07 10.88
CA TYR A 519 9.17 3.75 11.54
C TYR A 519 10.51 3.69 10.77
N ASN A 520 11.22 4.83 10.72
CA ASN A 520 12.53 4.93 10.08
C ASN A 520 13.59 4.04 10.74
N ASN A 521 13.58 3.91 12.08
CA ASN A 521 14.54 3.08 12.81
C ASN A 521 14.44 1.60 12.38
N GLN A 522 13.20 1.09 12.27
CA GLN A 522 12.96 -0.26 11.77
C GLN A 522 13.45 -0.42 10.33
N VAL A 523 13.14 0.53 9.46
CA VAL A 523 13.56 0.50 8.06
C VAL A 523 15.08 0.52 7.92
N GLN A 524 15.78 1.30 8.74
CA GLN A 524 17.24 1.34 8.71
C GLN A 524 17.83 0.00 9.10
N SER A 525 17.36 -0.60 10.19
CA SER A 525 17.84 -1.91 10.65
C SER A 525 17.49 -3.03 9.68
N LEU A 526 16.35 -2.96 9.01
CA LEU A 526 15.99 -3.88 7.92
C LEU A 526 17.00 -3.79 6.77
N LYS A 527 17.41 -2.57 6.36
CA LYS A 527 18.40 -2.36 5.30
C LYS A 527 19.79 -2.89 5.65
N GLU A 528 20.16 -2.82 6.92
CA GLU A 528 21.45 -3.33 7.41
C GLU A 528 21.50 -4.88 7.48
N GLN A 529 20.33 -5.54 7.58
CA GLN A 529 20.24 -6.98 7.85
C GLN A 529 19.64 -7.81 6.71
N ILE A 530 18.97 -7.19 5.75
CA ILE A 530 18.26 -7.87 4.65
C ILE A 530 18.63 -7.24 3.31
N ASP A 531 19.31 -8.01 2.46
CA ASP A 531 19.72 -7.58 1.13
C ASP A 531 18.75 -8.03 0.04
N GLY A 532 18.69 -7.24 -1.03
CA GLY A 532 18.00 -7.58 -2.27
C GLY A 532 16.48 -7.38 -2.24
N ILE A 533 15.93 -6.85 -1.14
CA ILE A 533 14.51 -6.47 -0.99
C ILE A 533 14.45 -4.97 -0.73
N GLU A 534 13.50 -4.27 -1.33
CA GLU A 534 13.29 -2.84 -1.08
C GLU A 534 12.61 -2.61 0.27
N GLN A 535 13.21 -1.78 1.15
CA GLN A 535 12.64 -1.43 2.45
C GLN A 535 12.41 0.08 2.53
N ALA A 536 11.23 0.48 2.96
CA ALA A 536 10.88 1.89 3.14
C ALA A 536 9.74 2.10 4.15
N THR A 537 9.59 3.35 4.58
CA THR A 537 8.39 3.74 5.31
C THR A 537 7.20 3.83 4.36
N VAL A 538 5.97 3.77 4.90
CA VAL A 538 4.73 3.86 4.12
C VAL A 538 4.74 5.08 3.21
N HIS A 539 5.17 6.25 3.72
CA HIS A 539 5.26 7.50 2.96
C HIS A 539 6.21 7.39 1.75
N LYS A 540 7.37 6.76 1.93
CA LYS A 540 8.36 6.57 0.86
C LYS A 540 7.99 5.45 -0.12
N PHE A 541 7.05 4.59 0.27
CA PHE A 541 6.53 3.53 -0.58
C PHE A 541 5.30 3.99 -1.39
N GLN A 542 4.75 5.17 -1.09
CA GLN A 542 3.63 5.72 -1.86
C GLN A 542 4.05 5.94 -3.33
N GLY A 543 3.17 5.59 -4.26
CA GLY A 543 3.47 5.59 -5.70
C GLY A 543 4.19 4.35 -6.22
N LYS A 544 4.74 3.50 -5.34
CA LYS A 544 5.38 2.23 -5.70
C LYS A 544 4.45 1.05 -5.47
N GLU A 545 4.77 -0.09 -6.06
CA GLU A 545 4.01 -1.33 -5.90
C GLU A 545 4.93 -2.54 -6.09
N LYS A 546 4.61 -3.66 -5.44
CA LYS A 546 5.34 -4.92 -5.55
C LYS A 546 4.36 -6.09 -5.61
N ASP A 547 4.82 -7.21 -6.15
CA ASP A 547 4.03 -8.43 -6.14
C ASP A 547 3.74 -8.88 -4.71
N THR A 548 4.76 -8.87 -3.85
CA THR A 548 4.64 -9.21 -2.43
C THR A 548 5.00 -8.01 -1.55
N ILE A 549 4.16 -7.72 -0.56
CA ILE A 549 4.45 -6.74 0.49
C ILE A 549 4.44 -7.42 1.86
N ILE A 550 5.46 -7.13 2.64
CA ILE A 550 5.58 -7.50 4.05
C ILE A 550 5.40 -6.23 4.86
N ILE A 551 4.44 -6.21 5.78
CA ILE A 551 4.23 -5.08 6.71
C ILE A 551 4.75 -5.48 8.08
N SER A 552 5.72 -4.73 8.62
CA SER A 552 6.23 -4.86 9.98
C SER A 552 5.65 -3.75 10.84
N THR A 553 4.78 -4.09 11.81
CA THR A 553 4.09 -3.12 12.67
C THR A 553 4.96 -2.58 13.80
N VAL A 554 6.00 -3.32 14.18
CA VAL A 554 7.01 -2.98 15.20
C VAL A 554 6.50 -3.04 16.63
N GLU A 555 5.41 -2.35 16.96
CA GLU A 555 4.97 -2.07 18.31
C GLU A 555 4.44 -3.32 19.05
N ASP A 556 4.68 -3.37 20.35
CA ASP A 556 4.13 -4.41 21.25
C ASP A 556 2.67 -4.13 21.63
N GLU A 557 2.29 -2.87 21.63
CA GLU A 557 0.92 -2.37 21.70
C GLU A 557 0.70 -1.44 20.52
N ILE A 558 -0.30 -1.74 19.68
CA ILE A 558 -0.58 -1.00 18.46
C ILE A 558 -1.05 0.42 18.83
N THR A 559 -0.25 1.41 18.48
CA THR A 559 -0.50 2.83 18.74
C THR A 559 -1.40 3.44 17.66
N ASP A 560 -1.99 4.62 17.94
CA ASP A 560 -2.80 5.36 16.96
C ASP A 560 -2.02 5.72 15.70
N PHE A 561 -0.70 5.89 15.80
CA PHE A 561 0.14 6.16 14.62
C PHE A 561 0.27 4.95 13.71
N VAL A 562 0.50 3.76 14.27
CA VAL A 562 0.60 2.51 13.48
C VAL A 562 -0.76 2.10 12.92
N ASP A 563 -1.83 2.41 13.66
CA ASP A 563 -3.22 2.09 13.32
C ASP A 563 -3.90 3.16 12.45
N ASP A 564 -3.16 4.17 12.01
CA ASP A 564 -3.70 5.25 11.18
C ASP A 564 -4.34 4.67 9.90
N PRO A 565 -5.62 4.98 9.63
CA PRO A 565 -6.35 4.40 8.50
C PRO A 565 -5.74 4.76 7.14
N TYR A 566 -5.14 5.93 7.00
CA TYR A 566 -4.49 6.36 5.76
C TYR A 566 -3.19 5.60 5.53
N LEU A 567 -2.40 5.38 6.59
CA LEU A 567 -1.18 4.57 6.54
C LEU A 567 -1.51 3.12 6.15
N LEU A 568 -2.50 2.53 6.81
CA LEU A 568 -2.90 1.15 6.57
C LEU A 568 -3.45 0.96 5.15
N ASN A 569 -4.33 1.86 4.68
CA ASN A 569 -4.86 1.82 3.32
C ASN A 569 -3.75 1.88 2.26
N VAL A 570 -2.79 2.80 2.45
CA VAL A 570 -1.65 2.90 1.53
C VAL A 570 -0.80 1.63 1.59
N ALA A 571 -0.43 1.14 2.79
CA ALA A 571 0.45 -0.02 2.93
C ALA A 571 -0.15 -1.29 2.30
N VAL A 572 -1.41 -1.61 2.60
CA VAL A 572 -2.12 -2.79 2.06
C VAL A 572 -2.23 -2.71 0.54
N SER A 573 -2.61 -1.56 -0.01
CA SER A 573 -2.81 -1.37 -1.45
C SER A 573 -1.51 -1.31 -2.29
N ARG A 574 -0.34 -1.49 -1.68
CA ARG A 574 0.95 -1.66 -2.41
C ARG A 574 1.17 -3.10 -2.89
N ALA A 575 0.52 -4.08 -2.27
CA ALA A 575 0.64 -5.50 -2.62
C ALA A 575 -0.22 -5.83 -3.85
N LYS A 576 0.41 -6.36 -4.90
CA LYS A 576 -0.32 -6.82 -6.09
C LYS A 576 -0.87 -8.23 -5.91
N LYS A 577 -0.07 -9.17 -5.41
CA LYS A 577 -0.40 -10.60 -5.35
C LYS A 577 -0.44 -11.18 -3.95
N LYS A 578 0.49 -10.76 -3.06
CA LYS A 578 0.62 -11.33 -1.71
C LYS A 578 0.87 -10.24 -0.67
N LEU A 579 0.18 -10.32 0.45
CA LEU A 579 0.35 -9.46 1.62
C LEU A 579 0.66 -10.31 2.84
N ILE A 580 1.77 -10.01 3.51
CA ILE A 580 2.17 -10.64 4.78
C ILE A 580 2.22 -9.56 5.86
N LEU A 581 1.48 -9.76 6.95
CA LEU A 581 1.46 -8.88 8.10
C LEU A 581 2.24 -9.52 9.25
N VAL A 582 3.28 -8.85 9.74
CA VAL A 582 4.03 -9.23 10.94
C VAL A 582 3.59 -8.32 12.08
N VAL A 583 3.01 -8.91 13.12
CA VAL A 583 2.38 -8.18 14.22
C VAL A 583 2.75 -8.82 15.57
N THR A 584 2.60 -8.06 16.63
CA THR A 584 2.78 -8.57 18.00
C THR A 584 1.81 -9.71 18.34
N GLY A 585 2.27 -10.68 19.15
CA GLY A 585 1.42 -11.71 19.73
C GLY A 585 0.71 -11.29 21.01
N ASN A 586 0.97 -10.08 21.52
CA ASN A 586 0.28 -9.54 22.68
C ASN A 586 -1.20 -9.26 22.36
N GLU A 587 -2.04 -9.32 23.37
CA GLU A 587 -3.45 -8.95 23.24
C GLU A 587 -3.56 -7.46 22.87
N GLN A 588 -4.43 -7.16 21.91
CA GLN A 588 -4.66 -5.83 21.38
C GLN A 588 -6.12 -5.40 21.58
N ASN A 589 -6.34 -4.09 21.55
CA ASN A 589 -7.71 -3.55 21.50
C ASN A 589 -8.37 -3.99 20.18
N LYS A 590 -9.54 -4.63 20.28
CA LYS A 590 -10.30 -5.15 19.13
C LYS A 590 -10.82 -4.07 18.18
N GLU A 591 -10.92 -2.82 18.64
CA GLU A 591 -11.39 -1.69 17.80
C GLU A 591 -10.30 -1.12 16.88
N ARG A 592 -9.11 -1.70 16.83
CA ARG A 592 -8.02 -1.26 15.97
C ARG A 592 -8.23 -1.69 14.50
N ASN A 593 -7.85 -0.81 13.56
CA ASN A 593 -7.93 -1.08 12.12
C ASN A 593 -7.07 -2.29 11.70
N ILE A 594 -5.92 -2.48 12.36
CA ILE A 594 -5.05 -3.65 12.12
C ILE A 594 -5.74 -4.92 12.61
N MET A 595 -6.52 -4.87 13.70
CA MET A 595 -7.30 -6.02 14.15
C MET A 595 -8.39 -6.38 13.16
N ASP A 596 -9.08 -5.39 12.58
CA ASP A 596 -10.04 -5.64 11.49
C ASP A 596 -9.37 -6.32 10.28
N LEU A 597 -8.11 -5.97 9.97
CA LEU A 597 -7.35 -6.64 8.91
C LEU A 597 -7.05 -8.10 9.27
N ILE A 598 -6.63 -8.37 10.50
CA ILE A 598 -6.36 -9.73 10.99
C ILE A 598 -7.63 -10.57 10.95
N ASP A 599 -8.75 -10.04 11.47
CA ASP A 599 -10.04 -10.72 11.49
C ASP A 599 -10.56 -10.97 10.05
N TYR A 600 -10.36 -10.01 9.15
CA TYR A 600 -10.67 -10.17 7.73
C TYR A 600 -9.85 -11.30 7.09
N ILE A 601 -8.54 -11.37 7.37
CA ILE A 601 -7.66 -12.43 6.86
C ILE A 601 -8.12 -13.78 7.36
N GLN A 602 -8.43 -13.89 8.65
CA GLN A 602 -8.93 -15.12 9.26
C GLN A 602 -10.31 -15.52 8.71
N TYR A 603 -11.23 -14.58 8.57
CA TYR A 603 -12.57 -14.80 7.99
C TYR A 603 -12.48 -15.34 6.55
N ASN A 604 -11.52 -14.87 5.76
CA ASN A 604 -11.27 -15.36 4.41
C ASN A 604 -10.50 -16.68 4.35
N ASN A 605 -10.29 -17.36 5.48
CA ASN A 605 -9.59 -18.66 5.64
C ASN A 605 -8.10 -18.63 5.22
N PHE A 606 -7.44 -17.49 5.40
CA PHE A 606 -6.00 -17.39 5.25
C PHE A 606 -5.28 -17.61 6.58
N GLU A 607 -3.99 -17.86 6.51
CA GLU A 607 -3.19 -18.24 7.67
C GLU A 607 -2.97 -17.10 8.66
N VAL A 608 -3.29 -17.35 9.93
CA VAL A 608 -2.88 -16.56 11.08
C VAL A 608 -2.06 -17.48 11.98
N VAL A 609 -0.74 -17.38 11.91
CA VAL A 609 0.19 -18.29 12.59
C VAL A 609 1.00 -17.58 13.66
N GLU A 610 1.40 -18.31 14.69
CA GLU A 610 2.41 -17.87 15.65
C GLU A 610 3.79 -18.21 15.10
N SER A 611 4.74 -17.28 15.24
CA SER A 611 6.13 -17.48 14.81
C SER A 611 6.85 -18.48 15.70
N ASN A 612 7.72 -19.30 15.09
CA ASN A 612 8.63 -20.19 15.80
C ASN A 612 9.93 -19.47 16.25
N VAL A 613 10.09 -18.19 15.91
CA VAL A 613 11.24 -17.40 16.33
C VAL A 613 11.05 -16.95 17.78
N TYR A 614 11.79 -17.55 18.68
CA TYR A 614 11.78 -17.27 20.12
C TYR A 614 13.19 -17.05 20.65
N SER A 615 13.29 -16.54 21.87
CA SER A 615 14.54 -16.31 22.60
C SER A 615 14.43 -16.91 24.00
N ILE A 616 15.53 -17.40 24.54
CA ILE A 616 15.57 -17.77 25.96
C ILE A 616 15.32 -16.56 26.86
N PHE A 617 15.63 -15.36 26.38
CA PHE A 617 15.40 -14.12 27.09
C PHE A 617 13.93 -13.72 27.16
N ASP A 618 13.04 -14.34 26.38
CA ASP A 618 11.60 -14.14 26.52
C ASP A 618 11.11 -14.54 27.95
N TYR A 619 11.80 -15.45 28.59
CA TYR A 619 11.55 -15.82 29.98
C TYR A 619 11.78 -14.65 30.98
N LEU A 620 12.45 -13.58 30.60
CA LEU A 620 12.60 -12.37 31.42
C LEU A 620 11.29 -11.56 31.54
N TYR A 621 10.34 -11.76 30.63
CA TYR A 621 9.06 -11.06 30.66
C TYR A 621 8.13 -11.61 31.75
N LYS A 622 7.28 -10.75 32.34
CA LYS A 622 6.42 -11.10 33.49
C LYS A 622 5.48 -12.28 33.19
N GLN A 623 4.95 -12.38 31.98
CA GLN A 623 4.04 -13.46 31.58
C GLN A 623 4.66 -14.85 31.64
N TYR A 624 5.98 -14.97 31.52
CA TYR A 624 6.72 -16.24 31.58
C TYR A 624 7.35 -16.52 32.96
N THR A 625 6.84 -15.91 34.03
CA THR A 625 7.43 -16.08 35.37
C THR A 625 7.44 -17.53 35.83
N LYS A 626 6.42 -18.33 35.49
CA LYS A 626 6.35 -19.74 35.83
C LYS A 626 7.38 -20.56 35.05
N GLU A 627 7.42 -20.35 33.75
CA GLU A 627 8.33 -21.00 32.80
C GLU A 627 9.78 -20.66 33.14
N ARG A 628 10.05 -19.39 33.45
CA ARG A 628 11.37 -18.92 33.92
C ARG A 628 11.80 -19.69 35.18
N LYS A 629 10.95 -19.80 36.20
CA LYS A 629 11.28 -20.53 37.41
C LYS A 629 11.59 -22.01 37.14
N LEU A 630 10.78 -22.65 36.29
CA LEU A 630 11.00 -24.06 35.90
C LEU A 630 12.32 -24.22 35.13
N PHE A 631 12.62 -23.30 34.21
CA PHE A 631 13.86 -23.34 33.43
C PHE A 631 15.09 -23.08 34.31
N LEU A 632 15.08 -22.06 35.15
CA LEU A 632 16.18 -21.75 36.06
C LEU A 632 16.42 -22.78 37.16
N ASN A 633 15.40 -23.55 37.55
CA ASN A 633 15.55 -24.67 38.52
C ASN A 633 16.43 -25.79 37.99
N LYS A 634 16.72 -25.85 36.68
CA LYS A 634 17.67 -26.81 36.08
C LYS A 634 19.13 -26.38 36.32
N ASN A 635 19.34 -25.13 36.70
CA ASN A 635 20.66 -24.55 36.92
C ASN A 635 21.16 -24.81 38.33
N ASN A 636 22.38 -25.34 38.43
CA ASN A 636 23.04 -25.66 39.69
C ASN A 636 23.81 -24.45 40.27
N ARG A 637 24.00 -23.37 39.51
CA ARG A 637 24.74 -22.15 39.88
C ARG A 637 23.87 -20.92 39.70
N LYS A 638 23.86 -20.02 40.68
CA LYS A 638 23.17 -18.70 40.60
C LYS A 638 24.21 -17.62 40.31
N LEU A 639 23.99 -16.93 39.18
CA LEU A 639 24.71 -15.72 38.78
C LEU A 639 23.89 -14.49 39.22
N GLU A 640 24.50 -13.31 39.14
CA GLU A 640 23.88 -12.05 39.61
C GLU A 640 22.63 -11.69 38.78
N TYR A 641 22.70 -11.86 37.46
CA TYR A 641 21.61 -11.46 36.55
C TYR A 641 20.82 -12.66 36.01
N ASP A 642 19.50 -12.51 35.92
CA ASP A 642 18.62 -13.55 35.38
C ASP A 642 18.95 -13.88 33.91
N SER A 643 19.37 -12.91 33.10
CA SER A 643 19.80 -13.15 31.70
C SER A 643 21.01 -14.09 31.61
N GLU A 644 22.00 -13.89 32.46
CA GLU A 644 23.15 -14.78 32.54
C GLU A 644 22.76 -16.18 33.06
N ASN A 645 21.84 -16.25 34.03
CA ASN A 645 21.34 -17.55 34.52
C ASN A 645 20.58 -18.33 33.42
N LEU A 646 19.84 -17.63 32.55
CA LEU A 646 19.19 -18.26 31.41
C LEU A 646 20.21 -18.78 30.40
N MET A 647 21.23 -18.01 30.07
CA MET A 647 22.31 -18.43 29.17
C MET A 647 23.12 -19.60 29.78
N TYR A 648 23.42 -19.55 31.07
CA TYR A 648 24.08 -20.63 31.79
C TYR A 648 23.30 -21.95 31.63
N THR A 649 22.00 -21.91 31.90
CA THR A 649 21.13 -23.10 31.80
C THR A 649 21.07 -23.62 30.37
N LEU A 650 21.03 -22.74 29.38
CA LEU A 650 21.06 -23.10 27.96
C LEU A 650 22.36 -23.79 27.59
N LEU A 651 23.51 -23.26 28.02
CA LEU A 651 24.82 -23.86 27.76
C LEU A 651 24.96 -25.25 28.43
N GLU A 652 24.49 -25.40 29.67
CA GLU A 652 24.45 -26.72 30.31
C GLU A 652 23.63 -27.73 29.50
N GLU A 653 22.48 -27.30 28.94
CA GLU A 653 21.65 -28.19 28.12
C GLU A 653 22.34 -28.56 26.79
N ILE A 654 22.96 -27.59 26.10
CA ILE A 654 23.65 -27.80 24.81
C ILE A 654 24.84 -28.77 25.01
N LEU A 655 25.68 -28.51 26.02
CA LEU A 655 26.91 -29.27 26.25
C LEU A 655 26.68 -30.67 26.85
N LYS A 656 25.44 -31.01 27.24
CA LYS A 656 25.03 -32.39 27.62
C LYS A 656 24.94 -33.33 26.40
N ASN A 657 24.90 -32.78 25.15
CA ASN A 657 24.92 -33.61 23.96
C ASN A 657 26.28 -34.33 23.83
N ASP A 658 26.24 -35.61 23.44
CA ASP A 658 27.46 -36.44 23.25
C ASP A 658 28.45 -35.85 22.27
N ASP A 659 28.01 -35.10 21.27
CA ASP A 659 28.86 -34.42 20.31
C ASP A 659 29.78 -33.38 20.97
N TYR A 660 29.39 -32.84 22.12
CA TYR A 660 30.12 -31.79 22.86
C TYR A 660 30.75 -32.27 24.17
N LYS A 661 30.76 -33.58 24.45
CA LYS A 661 31.27 -34.17 25.72
C LYS A 661 32.70 -33.75 26.11
N MET A 662 33.51 -33.34 25.11
CA MET A 662 34.89 -32.85 25.33
C MET A 662 34.94 -31.38 25.71
N LEU A 663 33.81 -30.69 25.69
CA LEU A 663 33.70 -29.29 26.04
C LEU A 663 33.17 -29.09 27.45
N ASP A 664 33.50 -27.93 27.99
CA ASP A 664 32.99 -27.42 29.25
C ASP A 664 32.99 -25.89 29.18
N PHE A 665 32.37 -25.20 30.10
CA PHE A 665 32.39 -23.76 30.12
C PHE A 665 32.58 -23.19 31.51
N VAL A 666 33.04 -21.96 31.58
CA VAL A 666 33.27 -21.17 32.79
C VAL A 666 32.63 -19.80 32.64
N CYS A 667 32.13 -19.25 33.74
CA CYS A 667 31.49 -17.91 33.78
C CYS A 667 32.54 -16.87 34.23
N HIS A 668 32.32 -15.61 33.76
CA HIS A 668 33.09 -14.44 34.18
C HIS A 668 34.60 -14.67 34.07
N PHE A 669 35.02 -15.21 32.90
CA PHE A 669 36.45 -15.53 32.69
C PHE A 669 37.25 -14.29 32.37
N PRO A 670 38.34 -13.97 33.14
CA PRO A 670 39.14 -12.76 32.91
C PRO A 670 39.83 -12.76 31.54
N VAL A 671 39.71 -11.68 30.78
CA VAL A 671 40.26 -11.55 29.42
C VAL A 671 41.80 -11.64 29.43
N ASN A 672 42.46 -11.07 30.46
CA ASN A 672 43.91 -11.13 30.60
C ASN A 672 44.46 -12.55 30.62
N MET A 673 43.71 -13.55 31.07
CA MET A 673 44.11 -14.96 31.07
C MET A 673 44.09 -15.60 29.67
N LEU A 674 43.44 -14.97 28.69
CA LEU A 674 43.39 -15.41 27.29
C LEU A 674 44.58 -14.82 26.48
N ILE A 675 45.21 -13.76 27.00
CA ILE A 675 46.27 -13.02 26.31
C ILE A 675 47.61 -13.77 26.45
N LYS A 676 48.00 -14.48 25.41
CA LYS A 676 49.31 -15.21 25.39
C LYS A 676 50.48 -14.34 24.92
N ASN A 677 50.21 -13.34 24.09
CA ASN A 677 51.24 -12.46 23.53
C ASN A 677 50.72 -11.00 23.53
N PRO A 678 50.97 -10.21 24.59
CA PRO A 678 50.47 -8.84 24.71
C PRO A 678 50.98 -7.89 23.60
N TYR A 679 52.04 -8.24 22.92
CA TYR A 679 52.63 -7.40 21.84
C TYR A 679 51.76 -7.34 20.58
N LEU A 680 50.70 -8.12 20.49
CA LEU A 680 49.70 -8.06 19.41
C LEU A 680 48.68 -6.94 19.62
N LEU A 681 48.59 -6.39 20.85
CA LEU A 681 47.63 -5.38 21.24
C LEU A 681 48.23 -3.99 21.14
N ASN A 682 47.44 -3.01 20.74
CA ASN A 682 47.77 -1.61 20.91
C ASN A 682 47.63 -1.17 22.39
N ASP A 683 48.03 0.07 22.71
CA ASP A 683 48.05 0.56 24.09
C ASP A 683 46.68 0.55 24.74
N ASP A 684 45.62 0.97 24.02
CA ASP A 684 44.24 0.99 24.52
C ASP A 684 43.70 -0.42 24.73
N GLU A 685 43.97 -1.33 23.81
CA GLU A 685 43.57 -2.74 23.90
C GLU A 685 44.31 -3.45 25.02
N CYS A 686 45.59 -3.18 25.19
CA CYS A 686 46.42 -3.73 26.26
C CYS A 686 45.90 -3.27 27.63
N LEU A 687 45.64 -1.98 27.79
CA LEU A 687 45.08 -1.41 29.01
C LEU A 687 43.70 -2.04 29.34
N TYR A 688 42.86 -2.21 28.34
CA TYR A 688 41.52 -2.82 28.48
C TYR A 688 41.64 -4.32 28.82
N ALA A 689 42.41 -5.08 28.06
CA ALA A 689 42.52 -6.54 28.22
C ALA A 689 43.22 -6.95 29.53
N MET A 690 44.24 -6.19 29.98
CA MET A 690 44.95 -6.47 31.22
C MET A 690 44.27 -6.02 32.48
N ASN A 691 43.16 -5.27 32.38
CA ASN A 691 42.37 -4.88 33.55
C ASN A 691 41.70 -6.14 34.17
N PRO A 692 41.97 -6.43 35.45
CA PRO A 692 41.41 -7.62 36.12
C PRO A 692 39.88 -7.68 36.18
N ALA A 693 39.21 -6.53 36.06
CA ALA A 693 37.76 -6.45 36.00
C ALA A 693 37.20 -6.75 34.61
N THR A 694 38.02 -6.83 33.56
CA THR A 694 37.57 -7.18 32.23
C THR A 694 37.45 -8.70 32.09
N HIS A 695 36.22 -9.16 31.90
CA HIS A 695 35.92 -10.59 31.74
C HIS A 695 34.99 -10.82 30.55
N VAL A 696 34.87 -12.06 30.10
CA VAL A 696 33.81 -12.54 29.22
C VAL A 696 32.79 -13.31 30.04
N ASP A 697 31.48 -13.13 29.73
CA ASP A 697 30.43 -13.72 30.55
C ASP A 697 30.52 -15.24 30.58
N PHE A 698 30.76 -15.87 29.43
CA PHE A 698 30.99 -17.32 29.33
C PHE A 698 32.12 -17.64 28.35
N LEU A 699 32.99 -18.57 28.76
CA LEU A 699 34.05 -19.13 27.92
C LEU A 699 33.86 -20.63 27.82
N VAL A 700 33.55 -21.13 26.62
CA VAL A 700 33.53 -22.55 26.29
C VAL A 700 34.97 -22.99 25.95
N TYR A 701 35.40 -24.06 26.56
CA TYR A 701 36.77 -24.57 26.38
C TYR A 701 36.80 -26.08 26.25
N ASN A 702 37.87 -26.63 25.66
CA ASN A 702 38.11 -28.07 25.62
C ASN A 702 38.63 -28.56 27.00
N ARG A 703 37.98 -29.55 27.57
CA ARG A 703 38.28 -30.09 28.93
C ARG A 703 39.72 -30.61 29.05
N VAL A 704 40.25 -31.20 27.97
CA VAL A 704 41.60 -31.85 27.98
C VAL A 704 42.68 -30.84 27.72
N SER A 705 42.58 -30.13 26.59
CA SER A 705 43.61 -29.18 26.15
C SER A 705 43.57 -27.80 26.83
N LYS A 706 42.50 -27.50 27.55
CA LYS A 706 42.16 -26.17 28.14
C LYS A 706 42.17 -25.03 27.12
N ARG A 707 42.08 -25.37 25.83
CA ARG A 707 42.00 -24.37 24.75
C ARG A 707 40.61 -23.72 24.75
N ALA A 708 40.58 -22.39 24.68
CA ALA A 708 39.37 -21.61 24.43
C ALA A 708 38.80 -21.98 23.06
N ILE A 709 37.49 -22.22 23.00
CA ILE A 709 36.75 -22.66 21.80
C ILE A 709 35.81 -21.55 21.34
N LEU A 710 35.01 -20.99 22.27
CA LEU A 710 34.00 -20.00 21.98
C LEU A 710 33.77 -19.08 23.19
N ALA A 711 33.82 -17.79 22.99
CA ALA A 711 33.41 -16.81 23.99
C ALA A 711 31.98 -16.36 23.73
N ILE A 712 31.21 -16.09 24.80
CA ILE A 712 29.81 -15.66 24.73
C ILE A 712 29.61 -14.49 25.67
N GLU A 713 28.99 -13.44 25.15
CA GLU A 713 28.55 -12.25 25.88
C GLU A 713 27.02 -12.14 25.85
N VAL A 714 26.42 -11.73 26.98
CA VAL A 714 25.00 -11.46 27.11
C VAL A 714 24.78 -9.97 27.31
N ASP A 715 24.42 -9.32 26.23
CA ASP A 715 24.31 -7.86 26.18
C ASP A 715 22.90 -7.39 26.60
N GLY A 716 22.79 -6.76 27.78
CA GLY A 716 21.56 -6.12 28.22
C GLY A 716 21.24 -4.84 27.45
N TYR A 717 19.97 -4.64 27.10
CA TYR A 717 19.54 -3.50 26.26
C TYR A 717 19.95 -2.12 26.79
N ALA A 718 20.01 -1.93 28.11
CA ALA A 718 20.28 -0.62 28.73
C ALA A 718 21.70 -0.07 28.45
N PHE A 719 22.61 -0.87 27.92
CA PHE A 719 24.04 -0.54 27.81
C PHE A 719 24.55 -0.25 26.38
N HIS A 720 23.70 -0.39 25.33
CA HIS A 720 24.16 -0.40 23.93
C HIS A 720 23.66 0.77 23.06
N GLN A 721 23.56 1.99 23.59
CA GLN A 721 23.42 3.18 22.73
C GLN A 721 24.75 3.49 22.03
N LYS A 722 24.75 3.66 20.70
CA LYS A 722 25.91 3.75 19.78
C LYS A 722 27.00 4.81 20.14
N GLU A 723 26.80 5.65 21.11
CA GLU A 723 27.73 6.71 21.52
C GLU A 723 28.21 6.59 22.98
N THR A 724 28.00 5.45 23.61
CA THR A 724 28.36 5.26 25.02
C THR A 724 29.80 4.75 25.17
N ALA A 725 30.43 5.01 26.34
CA ALA A 725 31.72 4.43 26.72
C ALA A 725 31.73 2.88 26.61
N GLN A 726 30.56 2.25 26.77
CA GLN A 726 30.37 0.81 26.63
C GLN A 726 30.54 0.35 25.18
N ALA A 727 29.98 1.06 24.19
CA ALA A 727 30.15 0.71 22.79
C ALA A 727 31.62 0.70 22.35
N LYS A 728 32.44 1.61 22.87
CA LYS A 728 33.90 1.61 22.65
C LYS A 728 34.57 0.38 23.26
N ARG A 729 34.18 -0.01 24.47
CA ARG A 729 34.70 -1.21 25.14
C ARG A 729 34.34 -2.49 24.40
N ASP A 730 33.15 -2.55 23.84
CA ASP A 730 32.68 -3.69 23.06
C ASP A 730 33.48 -3.84 21.76
N LEU A 731 33.81 -2.72 21.09
CA LEU A 731 34.66 -2.72 19.91
C LEU A 731 36.07 -3.22 20.23
N LEU A 732 36.66 -2.74 21.35
CA LEU A 732 37.99 -3.23 21.80
C LEU A 732 37.93 -4.73 22.09
N LYS A 733 36.92 -5.21 22.82
CA LYS A 733 36.76 -6.63 23.13
C LYS A 733 36.62 -7.46 21.85
N ASN A 734 35.81 -7.05 20.89
CA ASN A 734 35.62 -7.76 19.62
C ASN A 734 36.97 -7.91 18.88
N HIS A 735 37.72 -6.81 18.74
CA HIS A 735 38.99 -6.83 18.04
C HIS A 735 40.05 -7.69 18.77
N ILE A 736 40.09 -7.66 20.10
CA ILE A 736 40.98 -8.51 20.90
C ILE A 736 40.70 -9.99 20.64
N PHE A 737 39.42 -10.42 20.68
CA PHE A 737 39.02 -11.80 20.43
C PHE A 737 39.35 -12.27 18.99
N GLU A 738 39.23 -11.35 18.01
CA GLU A 738 39.59 -11.60 16.61
C GLU A 738 41.11 -11.80 16.48
N LEU A 739 41.96 -10.96 17.09
CA LEU A 739 43.43 -11.08 17.08
C LEU A 739 43.92 -12.41 17.68
N TYR A 740 43.23 -12.95 18.67
CA TYR A 740 43.57 -14.22 19.30
C TYR A 740 42.85 -15.42 18.70
N TYR A 741 42.12 -15.23 17.59
CA TYR A 741 41.38 -16.30 16.89
C TYR A 741 40.39 -17.05 17.80
N ILE A 742 39.78 -16.35 18.75
CA ILE A 742 38.73 -16.90 19.61
C ILE A 742 37.38 -16.36 19.11
N PRO A 743 36.52 -17.21 18.54
CA PRO A 743 35.19 -16.79 18.13
C PRO A 743 34.40 -16.17 19.31
N LEU A 744 33.76 -15.05 19.07
CA LEU A 744 32.92 -14.36 20.06
C LEU A 744 31.49 -14.25 19.55
N LEU A 745 30.54 -14.82 20.30
CA LEU A 745 29.11 -14.61 20.08
C LEU A 745 28.57 -13.60 21.09
N ARG A 746 27.84 -12.61 20.58
CA ARG A 746 27.10 -11.65 21.42
C ARG A 746 25.62 -11.84 21.26
N PHE A 747 24.93 -11.94 22.36
CA PHE A 747 23.50 -12.12 22.44
C PHE A 747 22.83 -10.95 23.12
N SER A 748 22.11 -10.13 22.34
CA SER A 748 21.22 -9.12 22.89
C SER A 748 20.00 -9.79 23.53
N THR A 749 19.59 -9.32 24.70
CA THR A 749 18.36 -9.78 25.34
C THR A 749 17.07 -9.44 24.57
N THR A 750 17.18 -8.73 23.46
CA THR A 750 16.09 -8.45 22.52
C THR A 750 16.20 -9.24 21.21
N GLY A 751 17.23 -10.08 21.06
CA GLY A 751 17.43 -10.93 19.88
C GLY A 751 16.62 -12.23 19.92
N SER A 752 17.06 -13.22 19.15
CA SER A 752 16.44 -14.55 19.06
C SER A 752 17.40 -15.60 18.52
N GLY A 753 17.05 -16.88 18.69
CA GLY A 753 17.72 -18.03 18.09
C GLY A 753 19.09 -18.33 18.74
N GLU A 754 19.25 -18.11 20.04
CA GLU A 754 20.53 -18.28 20.75
C GLU A 754 21.02 -19.73 20.65
N ARG A 755 20.11 -20.70 20.85
CA ARG A 755 20.44 -22.14 20.80
C ARG A 755 21.04 -22.53 19.45
N GLU A 756 20.37 -22.18 18.36
CA GLU A 756 20.83 -22.51 17.00
C GLU A 756 22.15 -21.85 16.68
N LYS A 757 22.33 -20.58 17.05
CA LYS A 757 23.57 -19.83 16.81
C LYS A 757 24.76 -20.45 17.54
N ILE A 758 24.57 -20.88 18.78
CA ILE A 758 25.62 -21.56 19.57
C ILE A 758 25.95 -22.92 18.95
N ILE A 759 24.93 -23.74 18.66
CA ILE A 759 25.13 -25.07 18.05
C ILE A 759 25.84 -24.94 16.69
N ASN A 760 25.39 -24.05 15.81
CA ASN A 760 26.01 -23.85 14.50
C ASN A 760 27.47 -23.40 14.62
N MET A 761 27.78 -22.52 15.58
CA MET A 761 29.15 -22.09 15.81
C MET A 761 30.02 -23.22 16.34
N LEU A 762 29.53 -24.01 17.31
CA LEU A 762 30.24 -25.17 17.84
C LEU A 762 30.48 -26.23 16.75
N ASN A 763 29.48 -26.55 15.96
CA ASN A 763 29.61 -27.49 14.84
C ASN A 763 30.64 -27.03 13.81
N LYS A 764 30.63 -25.73 13.46
CA LYS A 764 31.62 -25.14 12.56
C LYS A 764 33.04 -25.24 13.11
N ILE A 765 33.26 -24.96 14.41
CA ILE A 765 34.56 -25.00 15.05
C ILE A 765 35.09 -26.45 15.19
N LEU A 766 34.18 -27.38 15.47
CA LEU A 766 34.52 -28.80 15.69
C LEU A 766 34.48 -29.62 14.40
N ASN A 767 34.16 -29.03 13.25
CA ASN A 767 33.95 -29.71 11.96
C ASN A 767 32.91 -30.86 12.02
N ILE A 768 31.87 -30.71 12.84
CA ILE A 768 30.80 -31.70 13.00
C ILE A 768 29.72 -31.51 11.89
N GLY A 769 30.08 -31.45 10.67
CA GLY A 769 29.13 -31.24 9.56
C GLY A 769 29.62 -31.75 8.21
N ASP A 770 30.91 -31.96 8.07
CA ASP A 770 31.53 -32.42 6.81
C ASP A 770 31.52 -33.96 6.65
N LEU A 771 30.81 -34.69 7.53
CA LEU A 771 30.70 -36.17 7.55
C LEU A 771 29.28 -36.70 7.48
N LYS A 772 28.32 -35.90 6.96
CA LYS A 772 26.96 -36.41 6.65
C LYS A 772 26.56 -36.12 5.22
#